data_72621d1d65815d14eb492b648704662a
#
_entry.id   72621d1d65815d14eb492b648704662a
#
_cell.length_a   1.000
_cell.length_b   1.000
_cell.length_c   1.000
_cell.angle_alpha   90.00
_cell.angle_beta   90.00
_cell.angle_gamma   90.00
#
_symmetry.space_group_name_H-M   'P 1'
#
loop_
_entity.id
_entity.type
_entity.pdbx_description
1 polymer ?
#
loop_
_entity_poly.entity_id
_entity_poly.type
_entity_poly.pdbx_seq_one_letter_code
_entity_poly.pdbx_strand_id
1 'polypeptide(L)'
;MSDSTLATGTPVVSVHDSRGLAVRILNWNREQDGDPLRLLVSHAYVDDASRITTYRDPRLFAGWKGDSTAPANLHTTPSLAGQVLRRESTDSGGLVTLSDAAGRPVWMMDGRGTVQTVAYDELGRPESGSEQLSGSDDIRISWRSGYGDSGPANDGSQGNNLRGICVARYDDGGLTELNAVALSGTVLSQGRRFLTSAEALPDWPEDETGREALLEADSYDTLVVADARGATLNQTDAKGHVQAWRYDVSGAACHQTVTPAGAEKQPLLADVTWSAAGQVLTETAGNGVTTTYSYDAQTQWLATITAKRSDNATLQALSYGYDFTGNVTLLSDGAVTTGWWHNQLTDGERTFSYDALYQLLLATGRENAGNTGMQYSILPVISDGSQYVNYSRSYRYDDSGNLKTMTHSGAGIYTRTMTIEETSNRSVQQNDGGPQTPDAVAGWFDSNGNLLQLQAGASTTDPLAWDGCNNLQSVTLVSRDTDITQNDREVYQYSGSSRVRKQTRTLANAGSQLWNVAEVRYLPGLELHRSWQESAGEAPPEHPAEELHVVTGQAGRAGIRVLHWEAGKPDDIDNNQVRWSVDDNIGSLSLELDAEGQLISREEYYPFGGTAVWAARSEVEASYKTVRYSGKERDGTGLYYYGHRYYAPWLCRWVSADPAGEVDGLNLFRMVRNNPVTSVDEFGLNDTVPKHTVIYGFSHHRGRVIQAAMNDKKVPVTIDEYNAGLGIMGELDMDDYFRIRTDLLNENPGKFDDNAIKENAKKYSDVDATMKDDETQNMQKAYTKSWWNYLIENKTKVDIQAKINNKIVTTGKIFKKTDYSKLDQFIFKNGEDTAITLQRRRELLTTFAKAQDSDFLKGLATEEQSWLTHTIATAFFRQTSKIGMDWFASFLQEADFRFIKGTYDGDPLTNDELHTNKPWKRNEMRGAGRYRYAEPITYSELRHADRKKYHDKIKFIDI
;
A
#
# COMPACT_ATOMS: atom_id res chain seq x y z
N MET A 1 17.90 8.38 -20.86
CA MET A 1 16.47 8.02 -20.99
C MET A 1 16.30 7.45 -22.38
N SER A 2 15.97 6.18 -22.50
CA SER A 2 15.61 5.61 -23.80
C SER A 2 14.26 6.18 -24.20
N ASP A 3 14.15 6.77 -25.36
CA ASP A 3 12.89 7.20 -25.96
C ASP A 3 12.05 5.94 -26.24
N SER A 4 11.32 5.47 -25.22
CA SER A 4 10.36 4.41 -25.44
C SER A 4 9.16 5.01 -26.17
N THR A 5 9.09 4.79 -27.46
CA THR A 5 7.95 5.15 -28.29
C THR A 5 6.78 4.20 -28.09
N LEU A 6 6.96 3.11 -27.32
CA LEU A 6 5.96 2.07 -27.05
C LEU A 6 4.66 2.64 -26.45
N ALA A 7 4.76 3.54 -25.48
CA ALA A 7 3.60 4.19 -24.87
C ALA A 7 3.00 5.33 -25.70
N THR A 8 3.58 5.66 -26.86
CA THR A 8 3.06 6.75 -27.71
C THR A 8 1.74 6.33 -28.36
N GLY A 9 0.69 7.12 -28.15
CA GLY A 9 -0.64 6.86 -28.69
C GLY A 9 -1.42 5.76 -27.97
N THR A 10 -1.07 5.43 -26.73
CA THR A 10 -1.73 4.42 -25.88
C THR A 10 -2.46 5.05 -24.68
N PRO A 11 -3.42 5.98 -24.88
CA PRO A 11 -4.17 6.58 -23.78
C PRO A 11 -5.06 5.54 -23.12
N VAL A 12 -5.34 5.69 -21.83
CA VAL A 12 -6.46 5.02 -21.18
C VAL A 12 -7.70 5.86 -21.40
N VAL A 13 -8.75 5.27 -21.99
CA VAL A 13 -10.01 5.98 -22.27
C VAL A 13 -11.16 5.32 -21.50
N SER A 14 -11.78 6.06 -20.60
CA SER A 14 -12.99 5.65 -19.91
C SER A 14 -14.23 6.10 -20.71
N VAL A 15 -15.08 5.15 -21.06
CA VAL A 15 -16.35 5.40 -21.76
C VAL A 15 -17.49 5.35 -20.74
N HIS A 16 -18.25 6.43 -20.66
CA HIS A 16 -19.35 6.56 -19.72
C HIS A 16 -20.69 6.51 -20.46
N ASP A 17 -21.72 5.97 -19.82
CA ASP A 17 -23.10 6.03 -20.31
C ASP A 17 -23.69 7.41 -20.03
N SER A 18 -24.96 7.59 -20.43
CA SER A 18 -25.69 8.86 -20.24
C SER A 18 -25.89 9.25 -18.77
N ARG A 19 -25.71 8.32 -17.83
CA ARG A 19 -25.82 8.53 -16.38
C ARG A 19 -24.47 8.86 -15.74
N GLY A 20 -23.38 8.84 -16.52
CA GLY A 20 -22.03 9.08 -16.03
C GLY A 20 -21.32 7.84 -15.47
N LEU A 21 -21.89 6.64 -15.63
CA LEU A 21 -21.27 5.40 -15.16
C LEU A 21 -20.27 4.88 -16.18
N ALA A 22 -19.08 4.50 -15.74
CA ALA A 22 -18.05 3.92 -16.60
C ALA A 22 -18.48 2.52 -17.07
N VAL A 23 -18.77 2.38 -18.36
CA VAL A 23 -19.22 1.12 -18.97
C VAL A 23 -18.12 0.41 -19.75
N ARG A 24 -17.05 1.10 -20.12
CA ARG A 24 -15.87 0.50 -20.75
C ARG A 24 -14.62 1.26 -20.37
N ILE A 25 -13.53 0.51 -20.26
CA ILE A 25 -12.18 1.05 -20.21
C ILE A 25 -11.44 0.52 -21.44
N LEU A 26 -10.89 1.44 -22.22
CA LEU A 26 -10.15 1.15 -23.44
C LEU A 26 -8.67 1.34 -23.14
N ASN A 27 -7.87 0.31 -23.31
CA ASN A 27 -6.42 0.33 -23.23
C ASN A 27 -5.85 -0.10 -24.56
N TRP A 28 -4.72 0.47 -24.95
CA TRP A 28 -3.98 0.03 -26.14
C TRP A 28 -2.66 -0.57 -25.72
N ASN A 29 -2.36 -1.74 -26.25
CA ASN A 29 -1.10 -2.42 -25.98
C ASN A 29 -0.30 -2.68 -27.26
N ARG A 30 1.01 -2.70 -27.14
CA ARG A 30 1.99 -3.23 -28.09
C ARG A 30 3.25 -3.64 -27.33
N GLU A 31 3.95 -4.66 -27.86
CA GLU A 31 5.13 -5.25 -27.22
C GLU A 31 6.43 -4.69 -27.80
N GLN A 32 6.41 -4.24 -29.06
CA GLN A 32 7.58 -3.68 -29.74
C GLN A 32 7.24 -2.36 -30.44
N ASP A 33 8.26 -1.54 -30.62
CA ASP A 33 8.12 -0.33 -31.40
C ASP A 33 7.78 -0.66 -32.85
N GLY A 34 6.77 0.01 -33.41
CA GLY A 34 6.28 -0.26 -34.76
C GLY A 34 5.19 -1.35 -34.84
N ASP A 35 4.94 -2.11 -33.81
CA ASP A 35 3.80 -3.02 -33.77
C ASP A 35 2.48 -2.27 -33.86
N PRO A 36 1.45 -2.83 -34.50
CA PRO A 36 0.13 -2.25 -34.51
C PRO A 36 -0.46 -2.23 -33.07
N LEU A 37 -1.11 -1.12 -32.75
CA LEU A 37 -1.79 -0.98 -31.44
C LEU A 37 -2.94 -1.98 -31.35
N ARG A 38 -2.90 -2.80 -30.33
CA ARG A 38 -3.96 -3.76 -29.98
C ARG A 38 -4.89 -3.11 -28.94
N LEU A 39 -6.15 -2.95 -29.27
CA LEU A 39 -7.16 -2.42 -28.38
C LEU A 39 -7.67 -3.49 -27.43
N LEU A 40 -7.53 -3.25 -26.15
CA LEU A 40 -8.04 -4.07 -25.06
C LEU A 40 -9.23 -3.35 -24.41
N VAL A 41 -10.35 -4.02 -24.28
CA VAL A 41 -11.60 -3.43 -23.79
C VAL A 41 -12.05 -4.17 -22.55
N SER A 42 -12.01 -3.53 -21.40
CA SER A 42 -12.75 -3.99 -20.22
C SER A 42 -14.17 -3.43 -20.24
N HIS A 43 -15.13 -4.23 -19.82
CA HIS A 43 -16.54 -3.90 -19.92
C HIS A 43 -17.27 -4.06 -18.58
N ALA A 44 -18.07 -3.07 -18.23
CA ALA A 44 -19.01 -3.13 -17.12
C ALA A 44 -20.45 -3.06 -17.62
N TYR A 45 -21.32 -3.94 -17.12
CA TYR A 45 -22.74 -3.89 -17.38
C TYR A 45 -23.47 -3.20 -16.23
N VAL A 46 -24.37 -2.28 -16.60
CA VAL A 46 -25.15 -1.49 -15.66
C VAL A 46 -26.61 -1.89 -15.78
N ASP A 47 -27.25 -2.23 -14.65
CA ASP A 47 -28.66 -2.59 -14.59
C ASP A 47 -29.60 -1.36 -14.75
N ASP A 48 -30.92 -1.61 -14.80
CA ASP A 48 -31.93 -0.56 -14.92
C ASP A 48 -31.96 0.36 -13.67
N ALA A 49 -31.47 -0.09 -12.54
CA ALA A 49 -31.35 0.69 -11.31
C ALA A 49 -30.05 1.50 -11.22
N SER A 50 -29.29 1.59 -12.30
CA SER A 50 -28.01 2.32 -12.39
C SER A 50 -26.90 1.74 -11.52
N ARG A 51 -26.89 0.43 -11.30
CA ARG A 51 -25.87 -0.29 -10.55
C ARG A 51 -25.00 -1.10 -11.51
N ILE A 52 -23.69 -1.07 -11.30
CA ILE A 52 -22.78 -1.96 -12.04
C ILE A 52 -22.88 -3.35 -11.41
N THR A 53 -23.32 -4.33 -12.21
CA THR A 53 -23.55 -5.70 -11.73
C THR A 53 -22.62 -6.71 -12.36
N THR A 54 -21.89 -6.35 -13.42
CA THR A 54 -21.04 -7.30 -14.13
C THR A 54 -19.80 -6.62 -14.65
N TYR A 55 -18.64 -7.30 -14.49
CA TYR A 55 -17.37 -6.85 -15.05
C TYR A 55 -16.75 -7.94 -15.91
N ARG A 56 -16.17 -7.55 -17.06
CA ARG A 56 -15.38 -8.41 -17.94
C ARG A 56 -14.07 -7.75 -18.31
N ASP A 57 -13.01 -8.53 -18.20
CA ASP A 57 -11.69 -8.18 -18.73
C ASP A 57 -11.67 -8.26 -20.28
N PRO A 58 -10.59 -7.85 -20.95
CA PRO A 58 -10.55 -7.85 -22.41
C PRO A 58 -10.76 -9.22 -23.04
N ARG A 59 -10.27 -10.30 -22.43
CA ARG A 59 -10.38 -11.67 -22.94
C ARG A 59 -11.82 -12.17 -22.87
N LEU A 60 -12.44 -12.06 -21.68
CA LEU A 60 -13.82 -12.50 -21.49
C LEU A 60 -14.82 -11.59 -22.20
N PHE A 61 -14.53 -10.31 -22.38
CA PHE A 61 -15.35 -9.43 -23.18
C PHE A 61 -15.29 -9.79 -24.69
N ALA A 62 -14.12 -10.16 -25.19
CA ALA A 62 -14.00 -10.62 -26.57
C ALA A 62 -14.77 -11.93 -26.78
N GLY A 63 -14.71 -12.88 -25.85
CA GLY A 63 -15.51 -14.10 -25.85
C GLY A 63 -17.02 -13.82 -25.84
N TRP A 64 -17.46 -12.92 -24.95
CA TRP A 64 -18.86 -12.54 -24.81
C TRP A 64 -19.45 -11.88 -26.06
N LYS A 65 -18.66 -11.16 -26.83
CA LYS A 65 -19.11 -10.62 -28.12
C LYS A 65 -19.43 -11.70 -29.15
N GLY A 66 -18.72 -12.85 -29.08
CA GLY A 66 -18.98 -14.02 -29.94
C GLY A 66 -20.10 -14.90 -29.40
N ASP A 67 -20.18 -15.04 -28.10
CA ASP A 67 -21.17 -15.84 -27.38
C ASP A 67 -21.66 -15.07 -26.15
N SER A 68 -22.88 -14.58 -26.19
CA SER A 68 -23.50 -13.81 -25.10
C SER A 68 -23.71 -14.61 -23.82
N THR A 69 -23.51 -15.91 -23.84
CA THR A 69 -23.56 -16.81 -22.66
C THR A 69 -22.21 -16.93 -21.95
N ALA A 70 -21.12 -16.41 -22.55
CA ALA A 70 -19.80 -16.45 -21.96
C ALA A 70 -19.77 -15.75 -20.58
N PRO A 71 -19.05 -16.31 -19.60
CA PRO A 71 -19.03 -15.80 -18.23
C PRO A 71 -18.44 -14.39 -18.13
N ALA A 72 -18.60 -13.80 -16.97
CA ALA A 72 -17.95 -12.56 -16.58
C ALA A 72 -16.94 -12.84 -15.50
N ASN A 73 -15.87 -12.02 -15.39
CA ASN A 73 -14.94 -12.14 -14.28
C ASN A 73 -15.64 -11.96 -12.93
N LEU A 74 -16.60 -11.03 -12.90
CA LEU A 74 -17.36 -10.72 -11.70
C LEU A 74 -18.83 -10.47 -12.07
N HIS A 75 -19.73 -11.11 -11.33
CA HIS A 75 -21.16 -10.78 -11.31
C HIS A 75 -21.60 -10.54 -9.86
N THR A 76 -22.36 -9.47 -9.64
CA THR A 76 -22.92 -9.12 -8.33
C THR A 76 -24.43 -9.04 -8.37
N THR A 77 -25.09 -9.53 -7.34
CA THR A 77 -26.53 -9.37 -7.12
C THR A 77 -26.74 -8.45 -5.93
N PRO A 78 -27.12 -7.19 -6.17
CA PRO A 78 -27.35 -6.25 -5.08
C PRO A 78 -28.75 -6.37 -4.49
N SER A 79 -28.91 -5.98 -3.23
CA SER A 79 -30.22 -5.77 -2.58
C SER A 79 -30.95 -4.57 -3.19
N LEU A 80 -32.20 -4.36 -2.80
CA LEU A 80 -32.93 -3.14 -3.18
C LEU A 80 -32.26 -1.85 -2.68
N ALA A 81 -31.53 -1.92 -1.57
CA ALA A 81 -30.77 -0.82 -1.00
C ALA A 81 -29.36 -0.65 -1.61
N GLY A 82 -28.97 -1.52 -2.56
CA GLY A 82 -27.66 -1.44 -3.24
C GLY A 82 -26.54 -2.26 -2.58
N GLN A 83 -26.78 -2.89 -1.43
CA GLN A 83 -25.80 -3.77 -0.78
C GLN A 83 -25.61 -5.05 -1.61
N VAL A 84 -24.38 -5.49 -1.81
CA VAL A 84 -24.09 -6.74 -2.52
C VAL A 84 -24.49 -7.93 -1.63
N LEU A 85 -25.46 -8.70 -2.09
CA LEU A 85 -25.91 -9.93 -1.41
C LEU A 85 -25.18 -11.18 -1.92
N ARG A 86 -24.87 -11.19 -3.21
CA ARG A 86 -24.14 -12.30 -3.84
C ARG A 86 -23.10 -11.74 -4.80
N ARG A 87 -21.93 -12.29 -4.73
CA ARG A 87 -20.81 -12.04 -5.63
C ARG A 87 -20.39 -13.37 -6.24
N GLU A 88 -20.20 -13.39 -7.54
CA GLU A 88 -19.72 -14.55 -8.29
C GLU A 88 -18.51 -14.14 -9.11
N SER A 89 -17.35 -14.66 -8.76
CA SER A 89 -16.11 -14.44 -9.48
C SER A 89 -15.63 -15.71 -10.14
N THR A 90 -15.16 -15.62 -11.38
CA THR A 90 -14.55 -16.78 -12.05
C THR A 90 -13.21 -17.16 -11.40
N ASP A 91 -12.55 -16.23 -10.74
CA ASP A 91 -11.27 -16.43 -10.07
C ASP A 91 -11.45 -16.95 -8.63
N SER A 92 -12.27 -16.26 -7.81
CA SER A 92 -12.43 -16.53 -6.37
C SER A 92 -13.74 -17.20 -5.99
N GLY A 93 -14.54 -17.62 -6.97
CA GLY A 93 -15.80 -18.33 -6.72
C GLY A 93 -16.94 -17.44 -6.23
N GLY A 94 -17.92 -18.06 -5.58
CA GLY A 94 -19.13 -17.40 -5.09
C GLY A 94 -18.99 -16.95 -3.63
N LEU A 95 -19.62 -15.83 -3.28
CA LEU A 95 -19.80 -15.37 -1.90
C LEU A 95 -21.22 -14.85 -1.75
N VAL A 96 -21.95 -15.36 -0.76
CA VAL A 96 -23.26 -14.82 -0.37
C VAL A 96 -23.11 -14.25 1.03
N THR A 97 -23.59 -13.03 1.24
CA THR A 97 -23.53 -12.34 2.53
C THR A 97 -24.90 -11.80 2.90
N LEU A 98 -25.38 -12.13 4.09
CA LEU A 98 -26.57 -11.55 4.67
C LEU A 98 -26.18 -10.67 5.84
N SER A 99 -26.76 -9.48 5.87
CA SER A 99 -26.56 -8.50 6.93
C SER A 99 -27.85 -8.31 7.74
N ASP A 100 -27.69 -7.90 8.99
CA ASP A 100 -28.81 -7.47 9.82
C ASP A 100 -29.36 -6.08 9.42
N ALA A 101 -30.33 -5.58 10.14
CA ALA A 101 -30.93 -4.26 9.87
C ALA A 101 -29.97 -3.08 10.05
N ALA A 102 -28.86 -3.26 10.76
CA ALA A 102 -27.80 -2.26 10.94
C ALA A 102 -26.69 -2.38 9.87
N GLY A 103 -26.82 -3.33 8.94
CA GLY A 103 -25.86 -3.57 7.88
C GLY A 103 -24.65 -4.44 8.30
N ARG A 104 -24.69 -5.07 9.47
CA ARG A 104 -23.61 -5.93 9.97
C ARG A 104 -23.77 -7.33 9.41
N PRO A 105 -22.69 -8.00 8.89
CA PRO A 105 -22.77 -9.35 8.37
C PRO A 105 -23.12 -10.33 9.49
N VAL A 106 -24.18 -11.15 9.28
CA VAL A 106 -24.61 -12.17 10.24
C VAL A 106 -24.46 -13.59 9.70
N TRP A 107 -24.43 -13.75 8.39
CA TRP A 107 -24.28 -15.03 7.74
C TRP A 107 -23.58 -14.86 6.39
N MET A 108 -22.62 -15.72 6.12
CA MET A 108 -21.85 -15.76 4.88
C MET A 108 -21.69 -17.20 4.41
N MET A 109 -21.67 -17.41 3.08
CA MET A 109 -21.36 -18.69 2.47
C MET A 109 -20.43 -18.48 1.28
N ASP A 110 -19.29 -19.15 1.29
CA ASP A 110 -18.29 -19.08 0.21
C ASP A 110 -18.54 -20.08 -0.93
N GLY A 111 -17.68 -20.07 -1.96
CA GLY A 111 -17.78 -20.95 -3.13
C GLY A 111 -17.55 -22.43 -2.83
N ARG A 112 -16.87 -22.77 -1.74
CA ARG A 112 -16.71 -24.14 -1.25
C ARG A 112 -17.96 -24.63 -0.51
N GLY A 113 -18.89 -23.73 -0.20
CA GLY A 113 -20.06 -24.00 0.64
C GLY A 113 -19.76 -23.94 2.14
N THR A 114 -18.63 -23.35 2.54
CA THR A 114 -18.34 -23.07 3.95
C THR A 114 -19.28 -21.96 4.43
N VAL A 115 -20.00 -22.22 5.50
CA VAL A 115 -20.90 -21.25 6.12
C VAL A 115 -20.23 -20.65 7.35
N GLN A 116 -20.25 -19.33 7.43
CA GLN A 116 -19.78 -18.58 8.59
C GLN A 116 -20.92 -17.72 9.15
N THR A 117 -21.06 -17.67 10.48
CA THR A 117 -22.01 -16.77 11.15
C THR A 117 -21.33 -15.91 12.17
N VAL A 118 -21.88 -14.72 12.42
CA VAL A 118 -21.38 -13.81 13.43
C VAL A 118 -22.51 -13.47 14.41
N ALA A 119 -22.26 -13.67 15.69
CA ALA A 119 -23.11 -13.23 16.77
C ALA A 119 -22.59 -11.89 17.33
N TYR A 120 -23.53 -11.05 17.75
CA TYR A 120 -23.25 -9.71 18.29
C TYR A 120 -23.86 -9.57 19.70
N ASP A 121 -23.16 -8.82 20.56
CA ASP A 121 -23.67 -8.47 21.88
C ASP A 121 -24.78 -7.40 21.77
N GLU A 122 -25.37 -7.04 22.92
CA GLU A 122 -26.45 -6.04 23.01
C GLU A 122 -26.02 -4.64 22.51
N LEU A 123 -24.73 -4.33 22.51
CA LEU A 123 -24.17 -3.08 21.99
C LEU A 123 -23.85 -3.17 20.50
N GLY A 124 -24.02 -4.34 19.89
CA GLY A 124 -23.77 -4.58 18.47
C GLY A 124 -22.30 -4.83 18.12
N ARG A 125 -21.49 -5.24 19.09
CA ARG A 125 -20.09 -5.63 18.87
C ARG A 125 -20.00 -7.13 18.59
N PRO A 126 -19.08 -7.61 17.72
CA PRO A 126 -18.97 -9.02 17.41
C PRO A 126 -18.47 -9.84 18.60
N GLU A 127 -19.28 -10.78 19.08
CA GLU A 127 -19.03 -11.59 20.27
C GLU A 127 -18.43 -12.95 19.92
N SER A 128 -18.96 -13.61 18.90
CA SER A 128 -18.45 -14.91 18.44
C SER A 128 -18.73 -15.13 16.97
N GLY A 129 -17.94 -16.03 16.35
CA GLY A 129 -18.18 -16.52 15.02
C GLY A 129 -18.17 -18.03 14.98
N SER A 130 -19.06 -18.59 14.17
CA SER A 130 -19.08 -20.01 13.89
C SER A 130 -18.72 -20.31 12.45
N GLU A 131 -18.23 -21.50 12.23
CA GLU A 131 -17.89 -22.05 10.93
C GLU A 131 -18.47 -23.46 10.78
N GLN A 132 -19.03 -23.73 9.59
CA GLN A 132 -19.47 -25.04 9.19
C GLN A 132 -18.90 -25.34 7.80
N LEU A 133 -18.04 -26.34 7.73
CA LEU A 133 -17.46 -26.79 6.45
C LEU A 133 -18.51 -27.50 5.61
N SER A 134 -18.40 -27.37 4.30
CA SER A 134 -19.29 -28.04 3.35
C SER A 134 -19.28 -29.56 3.54
N GLY A 135 -20.47 -30.16 3.62
CA GLY A 135 -20.63 -31.61 3.81
C GLY A 135 -20.41 -32.08 5.24
N SER A 136 -20.16 -31.21 6.20
CA SER A 136 -20.14 -31.52 7.62
C SER A 136 -21.39 -30.98 8.30
N ASP A 137 -21.94 -31.75 9.24
CA ASP A 137 -23.01 -31.32 10.14
C ASP A 137 -22.44 -30.60 11.39
N ASP A 138 -21.11 -30.68 11.60
CA ASP A 138 -20.45 -30.11 12.76
C ASP A 138 -20.27 -28.59 12.57
N ILE A 139 -20.69 -27.81 13.57
CA ILE A 139 -20.52 -26.36 13.64
C ILE A 139 -19.45 -26.07 14.70
N ARG A 140 -18.38 -25.43 14.29
CA ARG A 140 -17.27 -25.02 15.14
C ARG A 140 -17.41 -23.54 15.51
N ILE A 141 -17.21 -23.18 16.76
CA ILE A 141 -17.01 -21.79 17.17
C ILE A 141 -15.54 -21.44 16.87
N SER A 142 -15.31 -20.76 15.76
CA SER A 142 -13.97 -20.45 15.25
C SER A 142 -13.31 -19.31 16.03
N TRP A 143 -14.10 -18.41 16.63
CA TRP A 143 -13.56 -17.34 17.44
C TRP A 143 -14.57 -16.80 18.48
N ARG A 144 -14.03 -16.20 19.55
CA ARG A 144 -14.78 -15.45 20.57
C ARG A 144 -14.05 -14.16 20.92
N SER A 145 -14.80 -13.13 21.29
CA SER A 145 -14.29 -11.85 21.76
C SER A 145 -14.84 -11.50 23.13
N GLY A 146 -13.98 -11.03 24.02
CA GLY A 146 -14.33 -10.43 25.30
C GLY A 146 -14.03 -8.94 25.30
N TYR A 147 -14.88 -8.15 25.94
CA TYR A 147 -14.73 -6.70 25.99
C TYR A 147 -14.50 -6.21 27.43
N GLY A 148 -13.68 -5.16 27.59
CA GLY A 148 -13.26 -4.64 28.89
C GLY A 148 -14.36 -4.01 29.75
N ASP A 149 -15.59 -3.92 29.26
CA ASP A 149 -16.77 -3.48 30.00
C ASP A 149 -17.73 -4.64 30.36
N SER A 150 -17.37 -5.88 30.05
CA SER A 150 -18.15 -7.09 30.33
C SER A 150 -17.90 -7.66 31.72
N GLY A 151 -16.89 -7.15 32.43
CA GLY A 151 -16.50 -7.61 33.78
C GLY A 151 -17.10 -6.79 34.93
N PRO A 152 -16.86 -7.21 36.18
CA PRO A 152 -17.31 -6.45 37.34
C PRO A 152 -16.69 -5.07 37.39
N ALA A 153 -17.40 -4.10 37.99
CA ALA A 153 -17.07 -2.67 38.00
C ALA A 153 -15.67 -2.27 38.52
N ASN A 154 -14.88 -3.21 39.02
CA ASN A 154 -13.54 -3.00 39.59
C ASN A 154 -12.49 -4.00 39.06
N ASP A 155 -12.60 -4.45 37.85
CA ASP A 155 -11.66 -5.40 37.20
C ASP A 155 -10.34 -4.76 36.74
N GLY A 156 -10.11 -3.48 37.00
CA GLY A 156 -8.92 -2.74 36.50
C GLY A 156 -9.08 -2.14 35.10
N SER A 157 -10.15 -2.48 34.38
CA SER A 157 -10.36 -2.00 33.00
C SER A 157 -10.41 -0.48 32.87
N GLN A 158 -10.87 0.20 33.92
CA GLN A 158 -10.94 1.68 33.99
C GLN A 158 -9.55 2.33 34.08
N GLY A 159 -8.62 1.72 34.82
CA GLY A 159 -7.26 2.24 35.00
C GLY A 159 -6.39 2.07 33.76
N ASN A 160 -6.71 1.11 32.88
CA ASN A 160 -5.97 0.72 31.72
C ASN A 160 -6.61 1.13 30.38
N ASN A 161 -7.65 1.99 30.43
CA ASN A 161 -8.40 2.49 29.26
C ASN A 161 -9.04 1.39 28.40
N LEU A 162 -9.49 0.28 28.97
CA LEU A 162 -9.98 -0.89 28.24
C LEU A 162 -11.48 -0.90 27.97
N ARG A 163 -12.24 0.08 28.47
CA ARG A 163 -13.69 0.14 28.27
C ARG A 163 -14.08 0.20 26.79
N GLY A 164 -14.96 -0.71 26.38
CA GLY A 164 -15.44 -0.82 25.00
C GLY A 164 -14.44 -1.42 24.02
N ILE A 165 -13.25 -1.75 24.48
CA ILE A 165 -12.18 -2.36 23.68
C ILE A 165 -12.28 -3.88 23.78
N CYS A 166 -11.99 -4.59 22.69
CA CYS A 166 -11.83 -6.04 22.70
C CYS A 166 -10.53 -6.38 23.46
N VAL A 167 -10.68 -6.96 24.65
CA VAL A 167 -9.55 -7.27 25.55
C VAL A 167 -9.11 -8.73 25.47
N ALA A 168 -9.95 -9.62 24.95
CA ALA A 168 -9.61 -11.00 24.74
C ALA A 168 -10.17 -11.47 23.40
N ARG A 169 -9.30 -12.03 22.56
CA ARG A 169 -9.66 -12.62 21.28
C ARG A 169 -9.13 -14.04 21.22
N TYR A 170 -10.07 -14.98 21.24
CA TYR A 170 -9.81 -16.41 21.01
C TYR A 170 -10.03 -16.69 19.52
N ASP A 171 -9.07 -17.24 18.83
CA ASP A 171 -9.14 -17.60 17.40
C ASP A 171 -8.26 -18.81 17.06
N ASP A 172 -8.06 -19.09 15.78
CA ASP A 172 -7.27 -20.25 15.34
C ASP A 172 -5.76 -20.13 15.68
N GLY A 173 -5.30 -18.96 16.09
CA GLY A 173 -3.95 -18.72 16.62
C GLY A 173 -3.82 -18.82 18.14
N GLY A 174 -4.92 -19.07 18.85
CA GLY A 174 -4.97 -19.12 20.30
C GLY A 174 -5.65 -17.90 20.92
N LEU A 175 -5.11 -17.38 22.02
CA LEU A 175 -5.62 -16.21 22.75
C LEU A 175 -4.70 -15.01 22.55
N THR A 176 -5.29 -13.89 22.17
CA THR A 176 -4.65 -12.57 22.28
C THR A 176 -5.36 -11.76 23.35
N GLU A 177 -4.59 -11.27 24.31
CA GLU A 177 -5.09 -10.43 25.42
C GLU A 177 -4.55 -9.03 25.31
N LEU A 178 -5.41 -8.06 25.57
CA LEU A 178 -5.04 -6.65 25.62
C LEU A 178 -5.20 -6.15 27.05
N ASN A 179 -4.06 -5.84 27.70
CA ASN A 179 -4.03 -5.57 29.14
C ASN A 179 -4.00 -4.07 29.47
N ALA A 180 -3.50 -3.23 28.57
CA ALA A 180 -3.47 -1.78 28.76
C ALA A 180 -3.35 -1.03 27.41
N VAL A 181 -4.02 0.11 27.33
CA VAL A 181 -4.00 1.02 26.18
C VAL A 181 -3.79 2.45 26.67
N ALA A 182 -2.94 3.20 25.98
CA ALA A 182 -2.77 4.64 26.24
C ALA A 182 -4.00 5.45 25.82
N LEU A 183 -4.13 6.67 26.30
CA LEU A 183 -5.17 7.60 25.84
C LEU A 183 -5.08 7.92 24.33
N SER A 184 -3.90 7.80 23.75
CA SER A 184 -3.66 7.91 22.30
C SER A 184 -4.18 6.71 21.49
N GLY A 185 -4.60 5.62 22.13
CA GLY A 185 -4.96 4.36 21.49
C GLY A 185 -3.80 3.37 21.33
N THR A 186 -2.58 3.76 21.67
CA THR A 186 -1.39 2.88 21.58
C THR A 186 -1.51 1.74 22.59
N VAL A 187 -1.30 0.50 22.13
CA VAL A 187 -1.26 -0.68 22.99
C VAL A 187 -0.01 -0.61 23.87
N LEU A 188 -0.20 -0.63 25.20
CA LEU A 188 0.89 -0.58 26.17
C LEU A 188 1.25 -1.95 26.73
N SER A 189 0.30 -2.87 26.75
CA SER A 189 0.52 -4.25 27.21
C SER A 189 -0.42 -5.19 26.51
N GLN A 190 0.14 -6.23 25.89
CA GLN A 190 -0.60 -7.32 25.27
C GLN A 190 0.07 -8.64 25.56
N GLY A 191 -0.73 -9.70 25.65
CA GLY A 191 -0.29 -11.07 25.84
C GLY A 191 -0.77 -11.97 24.71
N ARG A 192 -0.05 -13.06 24.49
CA ARG A 192 -0.46 -14.13 23.59
C ARG A 192 -0.25 -15.50 24.25
N ARG A 193 -1.25 -16.35 24.12
CA ARG A 193 -1.15 -17.77 24.46
C ARG A 193 -1.48 -18.60 23.24
N PHE A 194 -0.62 -19.58 22.95
CA PHE A 194 -0.78 -20.47 21.79
C PHE A 194 -1.70 -21.65 22.12
N LEU A 195 -2.21 -22.28 21.07
CA LEU A 195 -2.91 -23.56 21.19
C LEU A 195 -1.92 -24.67 21.55
N THR A 196 -2.37 -25.63 22.34
CA THR A 196 -1.61 -26.86 22.66
C THR A 196 -1.29 -27.69 21.42
N SER A 197 -2.12 -27.63 20.38
CA SER A 197 -1.91 -28.28 19.10
C SER A 197 -1.51 -27.26 18.02
N ALA A 198 -0.44 -27.55 17.25
CA ALA A 198 -0.07 -26.75 16.09
C ALA A 198 -0.93 -27.02 14.84
N GLU A 199 -1.70 -28.08 14.83
CA GLU A 199 -2.41 -28.59 13.64
C GLU A 199 -3.93 -28.53 13.77
N ALA A 200 -4.47 -28.73 14.98
CA ALA A 200 -5.90 -28.77 15.19
C ALA A 200 -6.51 -27.37 15.25
N LEU A 201 -7.60 -27.19 14.54
CA LEU A 201 -8.44 -25.99 14.67
C LEU A 201 -9.31 -26.12 15.94
N PRO A 202 -9.36 -25.10 16.81
CA PRO A 202 -10.12 -25.16 18.05
C PRO A 202 -11.62 -25.00 17.80
N ASP A 203 -12.43 -25.63 18.63
CA ASP A 203 -13.84 -25.30 18.83
C ASP A 203 -13.96 -24.61 20.20
N TRP A 204 -14.16 -23.27 20.19
CA TRP A 204 -14.07 -22.47 21.42
C TRP A 204 -15.32 -22.59 22.29
N PRO A 205 -15.26 -23.30 23.45
CA PRO A 205 -16.39 -23.43 24.35
C PRO A 205 -16.81 -22.09 24.99
N GLU A 206 -18.04 -22.05 25.50
CA GLU A 206 -18.55 -20.87 26.19
C GLU A 206 -17.91 -20.69 27.56
N ASP A 207 -17.63 -21.76 28.23
CA ASP A 207 -17.04 -21.75 29.56
C ASP A 207 -15.52 -21.52 29.52
N GLU A 208 -15.01 -20.78 30.49
CA GLU A 208 -13.59 -20.41 30.56
C GLU A 208 -12.68 -21.63 30.77
N THR A 209 -13.11 -22.59 31.61
CA THR A 209 -12.31 -23.79 31.91
C THR A 209 -12.07 -24.62 30.64
N GLY A 210 -13.10 -24.74 29.80
CA GLY A 210 -12.96 -25.41 28.52
C GLY A 210 -12.01 -24.68 27.56
N ARG A 211 -12.05 -23.33 27.52
CA ARG A 211 -11.10 -22.53 26.73
C ARG A 211 -9.67 -22.68 27.22
N GLU A 212 -9.46 -22.64 28.54
CA GLU A 212 -8.14 -22.82 29.15
C GLU A 212 -7.50 -24.17 28.78
N ALA A 213 -8.30 -25.23 28.66
CA ALA A 213 -7.80 -26.57 28.33
C ALA A 213 -7.24 -26.67 26.89
N LEU A 214 -7.57 -25.73 26.01
CA LEU A 214 -7.07 -25.69 24.62
C LEU A 214 -5.77 -24.88 24.48
N LEU A 215 -5.41 -24.11 25.51
CA LEU A 215 -4.28 -23.19 25.49
C LEU A 215 -3.05 -23.78 26.21
N GLU A 216 -1.85 -23.46 25.73
CA GLU A 216 -0.62 -23.65 26.48
C GLU A 216 -0.64 -22.81 27.77
N ALA A 217 0.09 -23.25 28.79
CA ALA A 217 0.18 -22.54 30.07
C ALA A 217 0.98 -21.22 29.97
N ASP A 218 1.94 -21.15 29.05
CA ASP A 218 2.83 -20.02 28.89
C ASP A 218 2.11 -18.83 28.23
N SER A 219 2.25 -17.63 28.82
CA SER A 219 1.87 -16.36 28.24
C SER A 219 3.11 -15.63 27.70
N TYR A 220 2.96 -15.03 26.54
CA TYR A 220 3.98 -14.24 25.86
C TYR A 220 3.59 -12.77 25.87
N ASP A 221 4.07 -12.03 26.87
CA ASP A 221 3.66 -10.67 27.11
C ASP A 221 4.61 -9.66 26.46
N THR A 222 4.08 -8.68 25.77
CA THR A 222 4.80 -7.56 25.19
C THR A 222 4.37 -6.27 25.87
N LEU A 223 5.37 -5.50 26.35
CA LEU A 223 5.16 -4.24 27.05
C LEU A 223 5.70 -3.07 26.23
N VAL A 224 4.94 -2.00 26.14
CA VAL A 224 5.29 -0.79 25.40
C VAL A 224 5.22 0.42 26.29
N VAL A 225 6.23 1.27 26.24
CA VAL A 225 6.23 2.61 26.80
C VAL A 225 6.13 3.60 25.65
N ALA A 226 5.10 4.42 25.65
CA ALA A 226 4.85 5.40 24.60
C ALA A 226 4.92 6.84 25.13
N ASP A 227 5.19 7.80 24.26
CA ASP A 227 5.06 9.21 24.56
C ASP A 227 3.60 9.65 24.56
N ALA A 228 3.35 10.92 24.88
CA ALA A 228 1.99 11.48 24.92
C ALA A 228 1.27 11.51 23.56
N ARG A 229 1.99 11.35 22.44
CA ARG A 229 1.45 11.27 21.08
C ARG A 229 1.17 9.83 20.66
N GLY A 230 1.61 8.86 21.46
CA GLY A 230 1.49 7.45 21.18
C GLY A 230 2.70 6.84 20.44
N ALA A 231 3.79 7.61 20.26
CA ALA A 231 5.01 7.06 19.68
C ALA A 231 5.74 6.13 20.68
N THR A 232 6.14 4.96 20.23
CA THR A 232 6.82 3.95 21.06
C THR A 232 8.22 4.41 21.45
N LEU A 233 8.48 4.57 22.74
CA LEU A 233 9.80 4.89 23.28
C LEU A 233 10.60 3.63 23.59
N ASN A 234 9.95 2.65 24.20
CA ASN A 234 10.54 1.36 24.51
C ASN A 234 9.52 0.25 24.25
N GLN A 235 9.99 -0.89 23.81
CA GLN A 235 9.25 -2.14 23.75
C GLN A 235 10.06 -3.22 24.44
N THR A 236 9.45 -3.91 25.39
CA THR A 236 10.00 -5.14 25.99
C THR A 236 9.21 -6.31 25.44
N ASP A 237 9.88 -7.22 24.78
CA ASP A 237 9.24 -8.40 24.21
C ASP A 237 9.03 -9.51 25.26
N ALA A 238 8.39 -10.59 24.85
CA ALA A 238 8.02 -11.69 25.73
C ALA A 238 9.20 -12.49 26.33
N LYS A 239 10.41 -12.25 25.86
CA LYS A 239 11.64 -12.90 26.38
C LYS A 239 12.55 -11.89 27.10
N GLY A 240 12.08 -10.65 27.25
CA GLY A 240 12.78 -9.60 28.01
C GLY A 240 13.83 -8.83 27.19
N HIS A 241 13.88 -8.99 25.89
CA HIS A 241 14.70 -8.11 25.06
C HIS A 241 14.03 -6.74 24.97
N VAL A 242 14.81 -5.66 25.04
CA VAL A 242 14.28 -4.29 25.04
C VAL A 242 14.77 -3.55 23.80
N GLN A 243 13.84 -3.07 23.01
CA GLN A 243 14.11 -2.11 21.94
C GLN A 243 13.74 -0.70 22.39
N ALA A 244 14.53 0.32 22.02
CA ALA A 244 14.29 1.70 22.39
C ALA A 244 14.51 2.63 21.21
N TRP A 245 13.60 3.59 21.05
CA TRP A 245 13.59 4.57 19.96
C TRP A 245 13.75 5.99 20.49
N ARG A 246 14.34 6.84 19.66
CA ARG A 246 14.31 8.29 19.80
C ARG A 246 13.80 8.90 18.50
N TYR A 247 13.09 9.99 18.65
CA TYR A 247 12.48 10.72 17.56
C TYR A 247 13.05 12.13 17.46
N ASP A 248 13.12 12.65 16.27
CA ASP A 248 13.45 14.04 16.01
C ASP A 248 12.25 14.98 16.30
N VAL A 249 12.43 16.25 16.05
CA VAL A 249 11.38 17.27 16.27
C VAL A 249 10.18 17.13 15.32
N SER A 250 10.34 16.44 14.19
CA SER A 250 9.26 16.14 13.25
C SER A 250 8.44 14.91 13.67
N GLY A 251 8.95 14.13 14.61
CA GLY A 251 8.38 12.86 15.05
C GLY A 251 8.89 11.65 14.25
N ALA A 252 9.89 11.83 13.38
CA ALA A 252 10.53 10.74 12.68
C ALA A 252 11.54 10.02 13.59
N ALA A 253 11.58 8.68 13.54
CA ALA A 253 12.55 7.90 14.30
C ALA A 253 13.97 8.17 13.76
N CYS A 254 14.87 8.63 14.64
CA CYS A 254 16.24 8.99 14.26
C CYS A 254 17.30 8.12 14.96
N HIS A 255 16.94 7.34 15.97
CA HIS A 255 17.87 6.48 16.69
C HIS A 255 17.15 5.26 17.26
N GLN A 256 17.76 4.10 17.15
CA GLN A 256 17.22 2.85 17.70
C GLN A 256 18.32 2.01 18.33
N THR A 257 17.98 1.35 19.43
CA THR A 257 18.87 0.43 20.13
C THR A 257 18.14 -0.83 20.53
N VAL A 258 18.87 -1.91 20.73
CA VAL A 258 18.39 -3.15 21.35
C VAL A 258 19.24 -3.49 22.58
N THR A 259 18.59 -4.04 23.60
CA THR A 259 19.25 -4.68 24.73
C THR A 259 18.73 -6.11 24.80
N PRO A 260 19.48 -7.11 24.27
CA PRO A 260 19.08 -8.50 24.42
C PRO A 260 19.04 -8.89 25.91
N ALA A 261 18.17 -9.83 26.25
CA ALA A 261 18.05 -10.28 27.63
C ALA A 261 19.43 -10.77 28.17
N GLY A 262 19.82 -10.28 29.34
CA GLY A 262 21.11 -10.62 29.94
C GLY A 262 22.37 -10.11 29.21
N ALA A 263 22.25 -9.27 28.21
CA ALA A 263 23.34 -8.75 27.40
C ALA A 263 23.44 -7.21 27.44
N GLU A 264 24.54 -6.68 26.91
CA GLU A 264 24.72 -5.24 26.81
C GLU A 264 23.90 -4.60 25.71
N LYS A 265 23.58 -3.31 25.86
CA LYS A 265 22.87 -2.49 24.92
C LYS A 265 23.67 -2.29 23.63
N GLN A 266 23.06 -2.53 22.49
CA GLN A 266 23.65 -2.39 21.16
C GLN A 266 22.90 -1.35 20.33
N PRO A 267 23.61 -0.52 19.54
CA PRO A 267 22.97 0.39 18.59
C PRO A 267 22.47 -0.38 17.37
N LEU A 268 21.25 -0.12 16.94
CA LEU A 268 20.70 -0.63 15.69
C LEU A 268 20.74 0.44 14.59
N LEU A 269 20.24 1.64 14.91
CA LEU A 269 20.30 2.84 14.09
C LEU A 269 20.99 3.95 14.88
N ALA A 270 22.06 4.50 14.34
CA ALA A 270 22.83 5.56 14.98
C ALA A 270 22.29 6.95 14.61
N ASP A 271 21.90 7.15 13.36
CA ASP A 271 21.36 8.42 12.88
C ASP A 271 20.58 8.24 11.56
N VAL A 272 19.61 9.10 11.31
CA VAL A 272 18.90 9.20 10.03
C VAL A 272 18.56 10.65 9.72
N THR A 273 18.71 11.04 8.46
CA THR A 273 18.33 12.36 7.98
C THR A 273 17.27 12.24 6.90
N TRP A 274 16.34 13.20 6.91
CA TRP A 274 15.17 13.20 6.05
C TRP A 274 15.15 14.43 5.16
N SER A 275 14.61 14.30 3.96
CA SER A 275 14.25 15.44 3.12
C SER A 275 12.99 16.12 3.67
N ALA A 276 12.70 17.33 3.19
CA ALA A 276 11.45 18.02 3.49
C ALA A 276 10.19 17.25 2.99
N ALA A 277 10.37 16.33 2.05
CA ALA A 277 9.32 15.46 1.53
C ALA A 277 9.16 14.13 2.32
N GLY A 278 9.87 13.98 3.45
CA GLY A 278 9.82 12.76 4.26
C GLY A 278 10.62 11.58 3.67
N GLN A 279 11.48 11.83 2.69
CA GLN A 279 12.34 10.80 2.11
C GLN A 279 13.62 10.67 2.91
N VAL A 280 14.10 9.45 3.13
CA VAL A 280 15.39 9.21 3.78
C VAL A 280 16.52 9.71 2.86
N LEU A 281 17.41 10.56 3.38
CA LEU A 281 18.60 11.04 2.67
C LEU A 281 19.85 10.26 3.08
N THR A 282 20.03 10.04 4.38
CA THR A 282 21.11 9.23 4.91
C THR A 282 20.60 8.43 6.10
N GLU A 283 21.11 7.23 6.26
CA GLU A 283 20.96 6.46 7.48
C GLU A 283 22.30 5.85 7.86
N THR A 284 22.66 5.92 9.14
CA THR A 284 23.85 5.30 9.69
C THR A 284 23.42 4.17 10.61
N ALA A 285 23.73 2.96 10.22
CA ALA A 285 23.47 1.76 11.00
C ALA A 285 24.37 1.69 12.24
N GLY A 286 23.99 0.88 13.23
CA GLY A 286 24.75 0.70 14.46
C GLY A 286 26.15 0.13 14.27
N ASN A 287 26.40 -0.59 13.17
CA ASN A 287 27.71 -1.10 12.77
C ASN A 287 28.57 -0.06 12.00
N GLY A 288 28.14 1.19 11.92
CA GLY A 288 28.86 2.28 11.27
C GLY A 288 28.75 2.31 9.74
N VAL A 289 27.95 1.44 9.13
CA VAL A 289 27.65 1.51 7.71
C VAL A 289 26.68 2.67 7.46
N THR A 290 27.03 3.56 6.53
CA THR A 290 26.20 4.68 6.15
C THR A 290 25.61 4.45 4.76
N THR A 291 24.30 4.45 4.66
CA THR A 291 23.55 4.38 3.39
C THR A 291 23.06 5.78 3.03
N THR A 292 23.38 6.21 1.82
CA THR A 292 22.97 7.51 1.27
C THR A 292 22.01 7.29 0.11
N TYR A 293 20.93 8.03 0.11
CA TYR A 293 19.90 8.03 -0.93
C TYR A 293 19.91 9.35 -1.67
N SER A 294 19.85 9.30 -2.98
CA SER A 294 19.63 10.51 -3.78
C SER A 294 18.40 10.37 -4.64
N TYR A 295 17.74 11.49 -4.86
CA TYR A 295 16.49 11.54 -5.62
C TYR A 295 16.63 12.54 -6.76
N ASP A 296 16.02 12.25 -7.89
CA ASP A 296 15.98 13.17 -9.02
C ASP A 296 15.22 14.45 -8.61
N ALA A 297 15.80 15.60 -8.90
CA ALA A 297 15.27 16.88 -8.44
C ALA A 297 13.91 17.25 -9.06
N GLN A 298 13.55 16.67 -10.20
CA GLN A 298 12.31 17.00 -10.94
C GLN A 298 11.20 16.00 -10.65
N THR A 299 11.52 14.71 -10.67
CA THR A 299 10.56 13.62 -10.50
C THR A 299 10.46 13.13 -9.07
N GLN A 300 11.47 13.42 -8.24
CA GLN A 300 11.65 12.89 -6.90
C GLN A 300 11.77 11.35 -6.86
N TRP A 301 12.01 10.72 -7.99
CA TRP A 301 12.29 9.30 -8.03
C TRP A 301 13.67 8.99 -7.46
N LEU A 302 13.79 7.83 -6.86
CA LEU A 302 15.05 7.36 -6.30
C LEU A 302 16.12 7.21 -7.40
N ALA A 303 17.18 7.99 -7.31
CA ALA A 303 18.26 7.97 -8.29
C ALA A 303 19.39 7.02 -7.90
N THR A 304 19.79 7.04 -6.62
CA THR A 304 20.88 6.17 -6.14
C THR A 304 20.65 5.71 -4.70
N ILE A 305 21.15 4.50 -4.39
CA ILE A 305 21.37 3.99 -3.03
C ILE A 305 22.85 3.63 -2.91
N THR A 306 23.58 4.22 -1.98
CA THR A 306 24.99 3.92 -1.77
C THR A 306 25.26 3.58 -0.32
N ALA A 307 25.65 2.34 -0.04
CA ALA A 307 26.05 1.87 1.28
C ALA A 307 27.58 1.79 1.39
N LYS A 308 28.12 2.47 2.39
CA LYS A 308 29.57 2.51 2.68
C LYS A 308 29.87 2.16 4.12
N ARG A 309 30.90 1.37 4.31
CA ARG A 309 31.46 1.09 5.61
C ARG A 309 32.27 2.29 6.13
N SER A 310 32.55 2.33 7.41
CA SER A 310 33.28 3.43 8.08
C SER A 310 34.70 3.69 7.52
N ASP A 311 35.33 2.69 6.90
CA ASP A 311 36.61 2.81 6.19
C ASP A 311 36.48 3.29 4.74
N ASN A 312 35.27 3.74 4.32
CA ASN A 312 34.91 4.14 2.97
C ASN A 312 34.84 3.00 1.94
N ALA A 313 34.92 1.74 2.33
CA ALA A 313 34.68 0.62 1.42
C ALA A 313 33.21 0.65 0.96
N THR A 314 32.99 0.65 -0.34
CA THR A 314 31.64 0.62 -0.92
C THR A 314 31.12 -0.81 -0.92
N LEU A 315 29.99 -1.03 -0.25
CA LEU A 315 29.33 -2.32 -0.13
C LEU A 315 28.25 -2.52 -1.21
N GLN A 316 27.52 -1.44 -1.51
CA GLN A 316 26.50 -1.37 -2.54
C GLN A 316 26.51 0.02 -3.16
N ALA A 317 26.29 0.15 -4.47
CA ALA A 317 26.21 1.43 -5.18
C ALA A 317 25.19 1.33 -6.32
N LEU A 318 23.90 1.27 -5.94
CA LEU A 318 22.80 1.17 -6.91
C LEU A 318 22.53 2.52 -7.57
N SER A 319 22.34 2.50 -8.88
CA SER A 319 21.83 3.63 -9.66
C SER A 319 20.68 3.17 -10.53
N TYR A 320 19.65 4.01 -10.63
CA TYR A 320 18.38 3.72 -11.29
C TYR A 320 18.16 4.59 -12.49
N GLY A 321 17.78 3.99 -13.60
CA GLY A 321 17.28 4.67 -14.80
C GLY A 321 15.79 4.36 -14.96
N TYR A 322 15.03 5.38 -15.39
CA TYR A 322 13.59 5.28 -15.52
C TYR A 322 13.14 5.66 -16.92
N ASP A 323 11.99 5.13 -17.34
CA ASP A 323 11.25 5.69 -18.45
C ASP A 323 10.47 6.94 -18.03
N PHE A 324 9.73 7.56 -18.96
CA PHE A 324 8.94 8.77 -18.67
C PHE A 324 7.74 8.54 -17.74
N THR A 325 7.38 7.31 -17.47
CA THR A 325 6.24 6.92 -16.61
C THR A 325 6.68 6.43 -15.24
N GLY A 326 7.99 6.30 -15.02
CA GLY A 326 8.58 5.91 -13.73
C GLY A 326 8.87 4.42 -13.62
N ASN A 327 8.76 3.64 -14.69
CA ASN A 327 9.21 2.26 -14.64
C ASN A 327 10.74 2.20 -14.64
N VAL A 328 11.32 1.35 -13.81
CA VAL A 328 12.76 1.14 -13.76
C VAL A 328 13.22 0.41 -15.01
N THR A 329 14.02 1.06 -15.84
CA THR A 329 14.57 0.48 -17.09
C THR A 329 16.02 0.04 -16.96
N LEU A 330 16.72 0.61 -16.00
CA LEU A 330 18.11 0.31 -15.71
C LEU A 330 18.34 0.27 -14.19
N LEU A 331 19.05 -0.72 -13.73
CA LEU A 331 19.57 -0.83 -12.37
C LEU A 331 21.02 -1.28 -12.46
N SER A 332 21.95 -0.47 -12.00
CA SER A 332 23.38 -0.79 -12.01
C SER A 332 23.95 -0.72 -10.60
N ASP A 333 24.71 -1.72 -10.20
CA ASP A 333 25.45 -1.72 -8.93
C ASP A 333 26.94 -1.49 -9.19
N GLY A 334 27.40 -0.25 -8.94
CA GLY A 334 28.79 0.15 -9.10
C GLY A 334 29.78 -0.48 -8.07
N ALA A 335 29.29 -1.16 -7.04
CA ALA A 335 30.13 -1.92 -6.10
C ALA A 335 30.49 -3.32 -6.63
N VAL A 336 29.85 -3.75 -7.70
CA VAL A 336 30.15 -5.04 -8.33
C VAL A 336 31.44 -4.96 -9.13
N THR A 337 32.39 -5.83 -8.80
CA THR A 337 33.60 -5.97 -9.62
C THR A 337 33.26 -6.67 -10.94
N THR A 338 33.63 -6.05 -12.04
CA THR A 338 33.52 -6.67 -13.36
C THR A 338 34.37 -7.93 -13.43
N GLY A 339 33.80 -9.00 -13.96
CA GLY A 339 34.47 -10.29 -14.12
C GLY A 339 34.37 -10.81 -15.56
N TRP A 340 35.21 -11.78 -15.89
CA TRP A 340 35.17 -12.48 -17.17
C TRP A 340 35.01 -13.96 -16.91
N TRP A 341 34.00 -14.55 -17.52
CA TRP A 341 33.76 -15.98 -17.49
C TRP A 341 33.33 -16.46 -18.87
N HIS A 342 33.99 -17.49 -19.40
CA HIS A 342 33.73 -18.03 -20.75
C HIS A 342 33.65 -16.96 -21.83
N ASN A 343 34.58 -15.99 -21.84
CA ASN A 343 34.61 -14.84 -22.78
C ASN A 343 33.40 -13.87 -22.67
N GLN A 344 32.60 -13.96 -21.61
CA GLN A 344 31.55 -12.98 -21.29
C GLN A 344 32.04 -12.05 -20.21
N LEU A 345 31.85 -10.75 -20.41
CA LEU A 345 31.99 -9.73 -19.37
C LEU A 345 30.74 -9.77 -18.52
N THR A 346 30.89 -9.92 -17.22
CA THR A 346 29.79 -9.79 -16.26
C THR A 346 30.04 -8.58 -15.37
N ASP A 347 29.03 -7.77 -15.18
CA ASP A 347 29.05 -6.57 -14.36
C ASP A 347 27.79 -6.50 -13.46
N GLY A 348 27.54 -5.35 -12.86
CA GLY A 348 26.36 -5.12 -12.00
C GLY A 348 25.17 -4.52 -12.72
N GLU A 349 25.16 -4.49 -14.06
CA GLU A 349 24.09 -3.88 -14.84
C GLU A 349 22.92 -4.85 -15.05
N ARG A 350 21.71 -4.37 -14.84
CA ARG A 350 20.44 -5.04 -15.09
C ARG A 350 19.54 -4.12 -15.90
N THR A 351 18.99 -4.60 -17.01
CA THR A 351 18.11 -3.81 -17.87
C THR A 351 16.72 -4.41 -17.95
N PHE A 352 15.72 -3.57 -18.09
CA PHE A 352 14.32 -3.97 -18.10
C PHE A 352 13.58 -3.27 -19.24
N SER A 353 12.69 -3.98 -19.90
CA SER A 353 11.78 -3.39 -20.89
C SER A 353 10.36 -3.84 -20.65
N TYR A 354 9.41 -3.00 -21.00
CA TYR A 354 8.01 -3.15 -20.68
C TYR A 354 7.16 -3.02 -21.96
N ASP A 355 5.94 -3.56 -21.93
CA ASP A 355 4.93 -3.27 -22.94
C ASP A 355 4.24 -1.91 -22.67
N ALA A 356 3.29 -1.53 -23.52
CA ALA A 356 2.58 -0.28 -23.36
C ALA A 356 1.58 -0.25 -22.15
N LEU A 357 1.37 -1.38 -21.49
CA LEU A 357 0.64 -1.50 -20.22
C LEU A 357 1.58 -1.60 -19.00
N TYR A 358 2.87 -1.35 -19.24
CA TYR A 358 3.91 -1.40 -18.19
C TYR A 358 4.17 -2.79 -17.61
N GLN A 359 3.80 -3.87 -18.32
CA GLN A 359 4.13 -5.24 -17.96
C GLN A 359 5.56 -5.57 -18.41
N LEU A 360 6.34 -6.21 -17.55
CA LEU A 360 7.73 -6.56 -17.84
C LEU A 360 7.84 -7.57 -18.97
N LEU A 361 8.51 -7.21 -20.07
CA LEU A 361 8.74 -8.08 -21.22
C LEU A 361 10.12 -8.75 -21.23
N LEU A 362 11.16 -8.02 -20.84
CA LEU A 362 12.54 -8.49 -20.88
C LEU A 362 13.30 -7.98 -19.66
N ALA A 363 14.11 -8.85 -19.09
CA ALA A 363 15.07 -8.52 -18.06
C ALA A 363 16.42 -9.14 -18.38
N THR A 364 17.50 -8.40 -18.16
CA THR A 364 18.87 -8.89 -18.23
C THR A 364 19.58 -8.67 -16.89
N GLY A 365 20.67 -9.37 -16.68
CA GLY A 365 21.50 -9.25 -15.51
C GLY A 365 22.50 -10.40 -15.43
N ARG A 366 23.03 -10.65 -14.24
CA ARG A 366 23.96 -11.74 -13.98
C ARG A 366 23.34 -12.79 -13.05
N GLU A 367 23.86 -14.01 -13.14
CA GLU A 367 23.50 -15.10 -12.24
C GLU A 367 24.71 -15.99 -11.95
N ASN A 368 24.62 -16.84 -10.91
CA ASN A 368 25.65 -17.84 -10.69
C ASN A 368 25.74 -18.83 -11.83
N ALA A 369 26.95 -19.16 -12.26
CA ALA A 369 27.19 -20.11 -13.36
C ALA A 369 26.63 -21.53 -13.06
N GLY A 370 26.37 -21.84 -11.78
CA GLY A 370 25.74 -23.08 -11.33
C GLY A 370 24.23 -23.15 -11.53
N ASN A 371 23.55 -22.06 -11.88
CA ASN A 371 22.09 -22.00 -12.09
C ASN A 371 21.66 -22.63 -13.42
N THR A 372 22.04 -23.89 -13.67
CA THR A 372 21.84 -24.53 -14.97
C THR A 372 20.42 -25.07 -15.21
N GLY A 373 19.59 -25.12 -14.18
CA GLY A 373 18.24 -25.71 -14.22
C GLY A 373 17.12 -24.71 -13.99
N MET A 374 15.90 -25.15 -14.28
CA MET A 374 14.68 -24.42 -13.93
C MET A 374 14.56 -24.36 -12.41
N GLN A 375 14.40 -23.15 -11.85
CA GLN A 375 14.20 -23.00 -10.41
C GLN A 375 12.77 -23.28 -10.00
N TYR A 376 12.61 -23.90 -8.86
CA TYR A 376 11.35 -24.22 -8.18
C TYR A 376 11.39 -23.74 -6.71
N SER A 377 10.79 -24.47 -5.80
CA SER A 377 10.73 -24.16 -4.39
C SER A 377 12.10 -24.11 -3.69
N ILE A 378 13.00 -25.00 -4.06
CA ILE A 378 14.30 -25.15 -3.41
C ILE A 378 15.27 -24.08 -3.92
N LEU A 379 16.05 -23.48 -3.00
CA LEU A 379 17.14 -22.59 -3.36
C LEU A 379 18.21 -23.36 -4.15
N PRO A 380 18.81 -22.75 -5.18
CA PRO A 380 19.90 -23.40 -5.90
C PRO A 380 21.08 -23.66 -4.99
N VAL A 381 21.62 -24.87 -5.03
CA VAL A 381 22.89 -25.23 -4.37
C VAL A 381 24.00 -24.77 -5.29
N ILE A 382 24.78 -23.80 -4.84
CA ILE A 382 25.86 -23.20 -5.62
C ILE A 382 27.19 -23.63 -5.03
N SER A 383 27.94 -24.44 -5.80
CA SER A 383 29.24 -24.95 -5.39
C SER A 383 30.37 -23.91 -5.46
N ASP A 384 30.21 -22.88 -6.28
CA ASP A 384 31.13 -21.75 -6.41
C ASP A 384 30.35 -20.45 -6.61
N GLY A 385 30.23 -19.67 -5.53
CA GLY A 385 29.51 -18.39 -5.53
C GLY A 385 30.25 -17.25 -6.23
N SER A 386 31.48 -17.48 -6.76
CA SER A 386 32.31 -16.45 -7.40
C SER A 386 32.19 -16.42 -8.94
N GLN A 387 31.57 -17.41 -9.53
CA GLN A 387 31.45 -17.55 -10.99
C GLN A 387 30.09 -17.08 -11.47
N TYR A 388 30.09 -16.11 -12.38
CA TYR A 388 28.87 -15.46 -12.89
C TYR A 388 28.81 -15.55 -14.41
N VAL A 389 27.59 -15.64 -14.90
CA VAL A 389 27.23 -15.51 -16.33
C VAL A 389 26.10 -14.51 -16.50
N ASN A 390 25.98 -13.92 -17.68
CA ASN A 390 24.85 -13.06 -17.99
C ASN A 390 23.63 -13.89 -18.30
N TYR A 391 22.45 -13.41 -17.87
CA TYR A 391 21.18 -13.99 -18.24
C TYR A 391 20.29 -12.99 -18.97
N SER A 392 19.33 -13.53 -19.71
CA SER A 392 18.15 -12.81 -20.16
C SER A 392 16.90 -13.63 -19.87
N ARG A 393 15.84 -12.94 -19.43
CA ARG A 393 14.51 -13.51 -19.23
C ARG A 393 13.47 -12.72 -20.00
N SER A 394 12.70 -13.39 -20.85
CA SER A 394 11.57 -12.78 -21.55
C SER A 394 10.26 -13.34 -21.05
N TYR A 395 9.25 -12.47 -21.02
CA TYR A 395 7.91 -12.75 -20.49
C TYR A 395 6.88 -12.41 -21.55
N ARG A 396 5.84 -13.24 -21.67
CA ARG A 396 4.69 -12.99 -22.55
C ARG A 396 3.41 -13.20 -21.79
N TYR A 397 2.46 -12.33 -22.04
CA TYR A 397 1.18 -12.31 -21.34
C TYR A 397 0.01 -12.46 -22.32
N ASP A 398 -1.17 -12.84 -21.77
CA ASP A 398 -2.43 -12.75 -22.49
C ASP A 398 -3.07 -11.35 -22.32
N ASP A 399 -4.25 -11.15 -22.88
CA ASP A 399 -4.98 -9.88 -22.83
C ASP A 399 -5.50 -9.51 -21.44
N SER A 400 -5.51 -10.45 -20.50
CA SER A 400 -5.89 -10.26 -19.09
C SER A 400 -4.68 -10.17 -18.15
N GLY A 401 -3.45 -10.16 -18.73
CA GLY A 401 -2.20 -10.09 -17.97
C GLY A 401 -1.78 -11.41 -17.32
N ASN A 402 -2.33 -12.54 -17.73
CA ASN A 402 -1.82 -13.83 -17.28
C ASN A 402 -0.50 -14.15 -17.99
N LEU A 403 0.51 -14.61 -17.25
CA LEU A 403 1.76 -15.08 -17.81
C LEU A 403 1.49 -16.32 -18.68
N LYS A 404 1.89 -16.27 -19.96
CA LYS A 404 1.83 -17.40 -20.90
C LYS A 404 3.15 -18.16 -20.92
N THR A 405 4.24 -17.43 -21.08
CA THR A 405 5.57 -18.04 -21.16
C THR A 405 6.61 -17.14 -20.50
N MET A 406 7.55 -17.78 -19.82
CA MET A 406 8.81 -17.18 -19.37
C MET A 406 9.95 -18.00 -19.97
N THR A 407 10.78 -17.35 -20.78
CA THR A 407 11.97 -17.97 -21.36
C THR A 407 13.22 -17.41 -20.71
N HIS A 408 14.08 -18.31 -20.28
CA HIS A 408 15.36 -18.00 -19.65
C HIS A 408 16.51 -18.46 -20.55
N SER A 409 17.54 -17.63 -20.64
CA SER A 409 18.81 -17.93 -21.30
C SER A 409 19.94 -17.34 -20.45
N GLY A 410 20.84 -18.18 -19.99
CA GLY A 410 21.94 -17.83 -19.10
C GLY A 410 22.82 -19.04 -18.81
N ALA A 411 23.04 -19.38 -17.55
CA ALA A 411 23.72 -20.61 -17.14
C ALA A 411 22.98 -21.87 -17.65
N GLY A 412 21.64 -21.78 -17.73
CA GLY A 412 20.78 -22.76 -18.38
C GLY A 412 19.90 -22.11 -19.44
N ILE A 413 19.24 -22.94 -20.26
CA ILE A 413 18.24 -22.49 -21.24
C ILE A 413 16.97 -23.29 -21.00
N TYR A 414 15.88 -22.62 -20.67
CA TYR A 414 14.59 -23.26 -20.47
C TYR A 414 13.42 -22.30 -20.72
N THR A 415 12.26 -22.89 -21.00
CA THR A 415 11.01 -22.14 -21.15
C THR A 415 9.98 -22.71 -20.19
N ARG A 416 9.38 -21.87 -19.38
CA ARG A 416 8.22 -22.19 -18.56
C ARG A 416 6.98 -21.74 -19.31
N THR A 417 6.08 -22.68 -19.56
CA THR A 417 4.79 -22.44 -20.22
C THR A 417 3.68 -22.60 -19.20
N MET A 418 2.70 -21.72 -19.22
CA MET A 418 1.52 -21.77 -18.36
C MET A 418 0.30 -22.19 -19.18
N THR A 419 -0.50 -23.08 -18.65
CA THR A 419 -1.84 -23.36 -19.15
C THR A 419 -2.82 -22.51 -18.36
N ILE A 420 -3.61 -21.71 -19.08
CA ILE A 420 -4.55 -20.73 -18.53
C ILE A 420 -5.96 -21.21 -18.79
N GLU A 421 -6.84 -21.19 -17.82
CA GLU A 421 -8.26 -21.52 -17.98
C GLU A 421 -8.95 -20.48 -18.88
N GLU A 422 -9.84 -20.93 -19.79
CA GLU A 422 -10.49 -20.02 -20.76
C GLU A 422 -11.43 -19.03 -20.09
N THR A 423 -12.09 -19.43 -19.01
CA THR A 423 -13.16 -18.69 -18.36
C THR A 423 -12.73 -17.92 -17.12
N SER A 424 -11.49 -18.09 -16.66
CA SER A 424 -10.93 -17.46 -15.46
C SER A 424 -9.48 -17.02 -15.67
N ASN A 425 -8.87 -16.42 -14.66
CA ASN A 425 -7.45 -16.12 -14.63
C ASN A 425 -6.64 -17.19 -13.88
N ARG A 426 -7.23 -18.33 -13.58
CA ARG A 426 -6.52 -19.47 -13.00
C ARG A 426 -5.54 -20.02 -14.02
N SER A 427 -4.33 -20.30 -13.60
CA SER A 427 -3.32 -20.90 -14.48
C SER A 427 -2.30 -21.72 -13.69
N VAL A 428 -1.75 -22.71 -14.33
CA VAL A 428 -0.79 -23.67 -13.76
C VAL A 428 0.33 -23.90 -14.77
N GLN A 429 1.52 -24.20 -14.30
CA GLN A 429 2.64 -24.55 -15.16
C GLN A 429 2.32 -25.82 -15.94
N GLN A 430 2.53 -25.79 -17.26
CA GLN A 430 2.29 -26.91 -18.16
C GLN A 430 3.35 -28.00 -18.05
N ASN A 431 4.57 -27.61 -17.76
CA ASN A 431 5.69 -28.55 -17.62
C ASN A 431 5.51 -29.39 -16.35
N ASP A 432 6.19 -30.52 -16.28
CA ASP A 432 6.31 -31.38 -15.09
C ASP A 432 4.96 -31.90 -14.56
N GLY A 433 4.16 -32.47 -15.46
CA GLY A 433 2.89 -33.11 -15.13
C GLY A 433 1.71 -32.16 -14.95
N GLY A 434 1.90 -30.87 -15.24
CA GLY A 434 0.81 -29.90 -15.23
C GLY A 434 -0.19 -30.10 -16.38
N PRO A 435 -1.34 -29.43 -16.31
CA PRO A 435 -2.43 -29.59 -17.26
C PRO A 435 -2.02 -29.07 -18.64
N GLN A 436 -2.33 -29.87 -19.69
CA GLN A 436 -1.99 -29.55 -21.07
C GLN A 436 -3.11 -28.79 -21.80
N THR A 437 -4.32 -28.81 -21.25
CA THR A 437 -5.50 -28.15 -21.84
C THR A 437 -6.10 -27.16 -20.82
N PRO A 438 -6.69 -26.07 -21.28
CA PRO A 438 -7.32 -25.07 -20.40
C PRO A 438 -8.37 -25.66 -19.45
N ASP A 439 -9.20 -26.57 -19.93
CA ASP A 439 -10.27 -27.20 -19.12
C ASP A 439 -9.73 -28.02 -17.95
N ALA A 440 -8.50 -28.52 -18.03
CA ALA A 440 -7.90 -29.31 -16.97
C ALA A 440 -7.37 -28.44 -15.81
N VAL A 441 -7.27 -27.13 -15.99
CA VAL A 441 -6.76 -26.20 -14.97
C VAL A 441 -7.70 -26.11 -13.78
N ALA A 442 -9.01 -26.16 -14.00
CA ALA A 442 -10.01 -26.07 -12.95
C ALA A 442 -9.80 -27.10 -11.82
N GLY A 443 -9.32 -28.30 -12.15
CA GLY A 443 -9.03 -29.38 -11.18
C GLY A 443 -7.82 -29.10 -10.25
N TRP A 444 -7.07 -28.02 -10.50
CA TRP A 444 -5.93 -27.61 -9.68
C TRP A 444 -6.30 -26.57 -8.63
N PHE A 445 -7.52 -26.08 -8.64
CA PHE A 445 -8.01 -25.07 -7.71
C PHE A 445 -9.28 -25.55 -7.01
N ASP A 446 -9.46 -25.09 -5.78
CA ASP A 446 -10.76 -25.22 -5.13
C ASP A 446 -11.76 -24.19 -5.70
N SER A 447 -13.00 -24.24 -5.21
CA SER A 447 -14.06 -23.34 -5.69
C SER A 447 -13.82 -21.87 -5.32
N ASN A 448 -12.96 -21.58 -4.33
CA ASN A 448 -12.57 -20.24 -3.93
C ASN A 448 -11.32 -19.72 -4.66
N GLY A 449 -10.76 -20.51 -5.58
CA GLY A 449 -9.56 -20.13 -6.33
C GLY A 449 -8.25 -20.34 -5.58
N ASN A 450 -8.25 -21.18 -4.57
CA ASN A 450 -7.03 -21.58 -3.89
C ASN A 450 -6.37 -22.75 -4.63
N LEU A 451 -5.07 -22.65 -4.86
CA LEU A 451 -4.30 -23.72 -5.51
C LEU A 451 -4.25 -24.95 -4.59
N LEU A 452 -4.53 -26.16 -5.15
CA LEU A 452 -4.57 -27.40 -4.40
C LEU A 452 -3.26 -28.20 -4.46
N GLN A 453 -2.41 -27.92 -5.44
CA GLN A 453 -1.17 -28.65 -5.66
C GLN A 453 -0.05 -27.68 -6.00
N LEU A 454 1.03 -27.72 -5.24
CA LEU A 454 2.21 -26.92 -5.47
C LEU A 454 3.17 -27.67 -6.41
N GLN A 455 3.50 -27.08 -7.55
CA GLN A 455 4.53 -27.60 -8.46
C GLN A 455 5.92 -27.16 -7.98
N ALA A 456 6.43 -27.85 -6.97
CA ALA A 456 7.64 -27.47 -6.24
C ALA A 456 8.94 -28.05 -6.79
N GLY A 457 8.84 -28.97 -7.77
CA GLY A 457 9.98 -29.63 -8.40
C GLY A 457 9.64 -30.23 -9.77
N ALA A 458 10.62 -30.84 -10.41
CA ALA A 458 10.54 -31.30 -11.80
C ALA A 458 9.54 -32.43 -12.06
N SER A 459 9.08 -33.13 -11.05
CA SER A 459 8.14 -34.24 -11.20
C SER A 459 7.23 -34.45 -9.99
N THR A 460 7.21 -33.52 -9.05
CA THR A 460 6.41 -33.62 -7.81
C THR A 460 5.36 -32.52 -7.74
N THR A 461 4.19 -32.91 -7.27
CA THR A 461 3.12 -32.00 -6.91
C THR A 461 2.83 -32.18 -5.44
N ASP A 462 2.99 -31.12 -4.65
CA ASP A 462 2.78 -31.20 -3.21
C ASP A 462 1.40 -30.61 -2.86
N PRO A 463 0.53 -31.39 -2.17
CA PRO A 463 -0.80 -30.94 -1.79
C PRO A 463 -0.75 -29.74 -0.84
N LEU A 464 -1.65 -28.79 -1.09
CA LEU A 464 -1.93 -27.66 -0.21
C LEU A 464 -3.30 -27.86 0.44
N ALA A 465 -3.40 -27.55 1.72
CA ALA A 465 -4.67 -27.53 2.44
C ALA A 465 -4.99 -26.09 2.90
N TRP A 466 -6.26 -25.73 2.84
CA TRP A 466 -6.78 -24.40 3.14
C TRP A 466 -7.86 -24.47 4.22
N ASP A 467 -7.80 -23.56 5.20
CA ASP A 467 -8.84 -23.45 6.23
C ASP A 467 -10.14 -22.82 5.69
N GLY A 468 -11.14 -22.71 6.55
CA GLY A 468 -12.44 -22.11 6.19
C GLY A 468 -12.38 -20.60 5.87
N CYS A 469 -11.30 -19.93 6.27
CA CYS A 469 -11.06 -18.53 6.01
C CYS A 469 -10.19 -18.28 4.77
N ASN A 470 -9.83 -19.32 4.02
CA ASN A 470 -8.91 -19.31 2.87
C ASN A 470 -7.46 -18.96 3.24
N ASN A 471 -7.02 -19.21 4.48
CA ASN A 471 -5.61 -19.20 4.81
C ASN A 471 -4.98 -20.55 4.46
N LEU A 472 -3.73 -20.54 4.01
CA LEU A 472 -2.97 -21.76 3.74
C LEU A 472 -2.67 -22.47 5.06
N GLN A 473 -3.33 -23.60 5.31
CA GLN A 473 -3.19 -24.36 6.56
C GLN A 473 -1.96 -25.26 6.57
N SER A 474 -1.69 -25.93 5.46
CA SER A 474 -0.52 -26.79 5.35
C SER A 474 -0.05 -27.00 3.91
N VAL A 475 1.23 -27.35 3.79
CA VAL A 475 1.88 -27.82 2.56
C VAL A 475 2.56 -29.14 2.85
N THR A 476 2.25 -30.16 2.08
CA THR A 476 3.00 -31.44 2.09
C THR A 476 4.30 -31.24 1.34
N LEU A 477 5.43 -31.50 1.99
CA LEU A 477 6.77 -31.40 1.40
C LEU A 477 7.21 -32.70 0.75
N VAL A 478 6.89 -33.84 1.40
CA VAL A 478 7.14 -35.18 0.87
C VAL A 478 5.93 -36.09 1.18
N SER A 479 5.25 -36.51 0.15
CA SER A 479 4.14 -37.46 0.27
C SER A 479 4.67 -38.88 0.41
N ARG A 480 4.39 -39.56 1.53
CA ARG A 480 4.82 -40.93 1.83
C ARG A 480 3.64 -41.85 1.99
N ASP A 481 2.53 -41.37 2.53
CA ASP A 481 1.34 -42.14 2.86
C ASP A 481 0.07 -41.36 2.55
N THR A 482 -1.05 -42.07 2.47
CA THR A 482 -2.39 -41.43 2.39
C THR A 482 -2.78 -40.77 3.71
N ASP A 483 -2.25 -41.24 4.83
CA ASP A 483 -2.34 -40.55 6.10
C ASP A 483 -1.39 -39.37 6.11
N ILE A 484 -1.94 -38.17 6.07
CA ILE A 484 -1.17 -36.91 6.00
C ILE A 484 -0.21 -36.75 7.19
N THR A 485 -0.49 -37.40 8.34
CA THR A 485 0.37 -37.32 9.53
C THR A 485 1.70 -38.05 9.35
N GLN A 486 1.81 -38.91 8.35
CA GLN A 486 3.04 -39.66 7.99
C GLN A 486 3.87 -38.95 6.92
N ASN A 487 3.42 -37.81 6.44
CA ASN A 487 4.09 -37.01 5.41
C ASN A 487 4.96 -35.93 6.01
N ASP A 488 6.07 -35.59 5.32
CA ASP A 488 6.81 -34.37 5.64
C ASP A 488 5.94 -33.19 5.25
N ARG A 489 5.77 -32.23 6.16
CA ARG A 489 4.84 -31.12 5.96
C ARG A 489 5.25 -29.86 6.73
N GLU A 490 4.76 -28.76 6.26
CA GLU A 490 4.77 -27.48 6.97
C GLU A 490 3.34 -27.06 7.26
N VAL A 491 3.05 -26.68 8.50
CA VAL A 491 1.71 -26.25 8.95
C VAL A 491 1.77 -24.85 9.52
N TYR A 492 0.65 -24.12 9.40
CA TYR A 492 0.56 -22.72 9.79
C TYR A 492 -0.68 -22.46 10.64
N GLN A 493 -0.55 -21.57 11.62
CA GLN A 493 -1.67 -21.06 12.41
C GLN A 493 -1.75 -19.54 12.27
N TYR A 494 -2.99 -19.04 12.27
CA TYR A 494 -3.28 -17.63 12.05
C TYR A 494 -4.15 -17.06 13.16
N SER A 495 -3.89 -15.79 13.47
CA SER A 495 -4.81 -14.94 14.23
C SER A 495 -5.39 -13.92 13.26
N GLY A 496 -6.68 -14.06 12.94
CA GLY A 496 -7.24 -13.45 11.75
C GLY A 496 -6.53 -13.93 10.48
N SER A 497 -5.91 -13.02 9.73
CA SER A 497 -5.08 -13.36 8.55
C SER A 497 -3.57 -13.32 8.83
N SER A 498 -3.15 -12.95 10.03
CA SER A 498 -1.72 -12.89 10.37
C SER A 498 -1.22 -14.22 10.87
N ARG A 499 -0.17 -14.75 10.25
CA ARG A 499 0.49 -15.99 10.70
C ARG A 499 1.15 -15.76 12.05
N VAL A 500 0.84 -16.63 13.02
CA VAL A 500 1.38 -16.55 14.38
C VAL A 500 2.24 -17.76 14.74
N ARG A 501 2.10 -18.86 14.02
CA ARG A 501 2.91 -20.06 14.22
C ARG A 501 3.14 -20.78 12.90
N LYS A 502 4.36 -21.27 12.73
CA LYS A 502 4.76 -22.17 11.63
C LYS A 502 5.48 -23.36 12.23
N GLN A 503 5.15 -24.56 11.79
CA GLN A 503 5.85 -25.78 12.22
C GLN A 503 6.14 -26.65 11.00
N THR A 504 7.42 -27.00 10.83
CA THR A 504 7.87 -27.94 9.80
C THR A 504 8.21 -29.25 10.46
N ARG A 505 7.67 -30.37 9.92
CA ARG A 505 7.92 -31.72 10.42
C ARG A 505 8.45 -32.58 9.29
N THR A 506 9.64 -33.16 9.47
CA THR A 506 10.31 -34.00 8.47
C THR A 506 10.77 -35.31 9.11
N LEU A 507 10.57 -36.43 8.39
CA LEU A 507 10.92 -37.77 8.89
C LEU A 507 12.44 -37.94 8.90
N ALA A 508 13.04 -38.01 10.10
CA ALA A 508 14.46 -38.23 10.28
C ALA A 508 14.83 -39.71 10.12
N ASN A 509 14.00 -40.63 10.64
CA ASN A 509 14.24 -42.04 10.55
C ASN A 509 12.91 -42.81 10.48
N ALA A 510 12.66 -43.43 9.35
CA ALA A 510 11.45 -44.23 9.11
C ALA A 510 11.36 -45.51 10.02
N GLY A 511 12.48 -46.11 10.36
CA GLY A 511 12.48 -47.33 11.17
C GLY A 511 12.11 -47.11 12.64
N SER A 512 12.46 -45.95 13.20
CA SER A 512 12.12 -45.54 14.57
C SER A 512 10.97 -44.55 14.65
N GLN A 513 10.37 -44.15 13.52
CA GLN A 513 9.36 -43.10 13.46
C GLN A 513 9.84 -41.80 14.17
N LEU A 514 11.11 -41.47 13.98
CA LEU A 514 11.73 -40.27 14.55
C LEU A 514 11.55 -39.10 13.58
N TRP A 515 11.06 -37.98 14.10
CA TRP A 515 10.79 -36.75 13.34
C TRP A 515 11.69 -35.61 13.79
N ASN A 516 12.18 -34.85 12.84
CA ASN A 516 12.72 -33.52 13.10
C ASN A 516 11.56 -32.52 13.04
N VAL A 517 11.45 -31.70 14.05
CA VAL A 517 10.46 -30.63 14.15
C VAL A 517 11.18 -29.29 14.28
N ALA A 518 10.78 -28.33 13.47
CA ALA A 518 11.22 -26.94 13.58
C ALA A 518 9.96 -26.05 13.69
N GLU A 519 9.92 -25.25 14.73
CA GLU A 519 8.78 -24.37 15.02
C GLU A 519 9.24 -22.91 15.05
N VAL A 520 8.44 -22.01 14.52
CA VAL A 520 8.59 -20.56 14.65
C VAL A 520 7.30 -19.98 15.20
N ARG A 521 7.39 -19.18 16.26
CA ARG A 521 6.29 -18.40 16.83
C ARG A 521 6.55 -16.92 16.58
N TYR A 522 5.59 -16.25 16.00
CA TYR A 522 5.67 -14.83 15.63
C TYR A 522 4.97 -13.97 16.68
N LEU A 523 5.74 -13.09 17.31
CA LEU A 523 5.33 -12.17 18.37
C LEU A 523 5.71 -10.74 17.99
N PRO A 524 5.16 -9.71 18.61
CA PRO A 524 5.54 -8.33 18.31
C PRO A 524 7.03 -8.05 18.51
N GLY A 525 7.78 -7.87 17.40
CA GLY A 525 9.21 -7.62 17.40
C GLY A 525 10.09 -8.82 17.74
N LEU A 526 9.54 -10.04 17.79
CA LEU A 526 10.24 -11.25 18.19
C LEU A 526 9.75 -12.46 17.42
N GLU A 527 10.66 -13.28 16.91
CA GLU A 527 10.40 -14.64 16.45
C GLU A 527 11.08 -15.64 17.37
N LEU A 528 10.36 -16.66 17.84
CA LEU A 528 10.91 -17.73 18.64
C LEU A 528 11.08 -18.96 17.75
N HIS A 529 12.30 -19.33 17.45
CA HIS A 529 12.67 -20.51 16.67
C HIS A 529 13.08 -21.63 17.62
N ARG A 530 12.46 -22.79 17.48
CA ARG A 530 12.77 -23.99 18.27
C ARG A 530 12.93 -25.18 17.34
N SER A 531 13.89 -26.04 17.59
CA SER A 531 14.02 -27.30 16.88
C SER A 531 14.31 -28.46 17.83
N TRP A 532 13.69 -29.60 17.56
CA TRP A 532 13.87 -30.81 18.35
C TRP A 532 13.63 -32.08 17.51
N GLN A 533 13.92 -33.22 18.12
CA GLN A 533 13.49 -34.50 17.58
C GLN A 533 12.42 -35.10 18.49
N GLU A 534 11.43 -35.73 17.91
CA GLU A 534 10.35 -36.38 18.63
C GLU A 534 9.97 -37.74 18.01
N SER A 535 9.54 -38.67 18.84
CA SER A 535 8.84 -39.86 18.40
C SER A 535 7.34 -39.57 18.27
N ALA A 536 6.63 -40.37 17.46
CA ALA A 536 5.19 -40.15 17.26
C ALA A 536 4.41 -40.17 18.59
N GLY A 537 3.72 -39.06 18.89
CA GLY A 537 2.87 -38.90 20.09
C GLY A 537 3.59 -38.41 21.34
N GLU A 538 4.86 -38.07 21.25
CA GLU A 538 5.58 -37.39 22.35
C GLU A 538 5.28 -35.88 22.34
N ALA A 539 5.22 -35.28 23.53
CA ALA A 539 5.11 -33.86 23.69
C ALA A 539 6.45 -33.17 23.33
N PRO A 540 6.45 -31.91 22.89
CA PRO A 540 7.67 -31.14 22.69
C PRO A 540 8.53 -31.15 23.96
N PRO A 541 9.87 -31.32 23.85
CA PRO A 541 10.74 -31.35 25.01
C PRO A 541 10.80 -29.98 25.68
N GLU A 542 10.96 -29.97 27.00
CA GLU A 542 11.20 -28.74 27.78
C GLU A 542 12.47 -28.02 27.31
N HIS A 543 13.49 -28.80 26.91
CA HIS A 543 14.76 -28.28 26.39
C HIS A 543 14.96 -28.74 24.94
N PRO A 544 14.62 -27.89 23.95
CA PRO A 544 14.84 -28.20 22.55
C PRO A 544 16.33 -28.26 22.20
N ALA A 545 16.66 -28.89 21.07
CA ALA A 545 18.03 -28.96 20.57
C ALA A 545 18.56 -27.57 20.19
N GLU A 546 17.68 -26.71 19.67
CA GLU A 546 17.97 -25.30 19.44
C GLU A 546 16.80 -24.45 19.95
N GLU A 547 17.11 -23.36 20.64
CA GLU A 547 16.18 -22.31 20.99
C GLU A 547 16.84 -20.98 20.65
N LEU A 548 16.30 -20.32 19.61
CA LEU A 548 16.81 -19.06 19.06
C LEU A 548 15.71 -18.00 19.12
N HIS A 549 16.00 -16.89 19.76
CA HIS A 549 15.19 -15.68 19.72
C HIS A 549 15.71 -14.76 18.61
N VAL A 550 14.90 -14.45 17.64
CA VAL A 550 15.21 -13.48 16.60
C VAL A 550 14.45 -12.19 16.92
N VAL A 551 15.17 -11.21 17.49
CA VAL A 551 14.58 -9.89 17.71
C VAL A 551 14.57 -9.16 16.37
N THR A 552 13.38 -8.85 15.90
CA THR A 552 13.18 -8.18 14.61
C THR A 552 12.97 -6.68 14.83
N GLY A 553 13.64 -5.86 14.04
CA GLY A 553 13.54 -4.43 14.08
C GLY A 553 13.66 -3.83 12.67
N GLN A 554 13.25 -2.60 12.55
CA GLN A 554 13.45 -1.81 11.34
C GLN A 554 14.11 -0.50 11.74
N ALA A 555 15.32 -0.28 11.26
CA ALA A 555 16.08 0.94 11.47
C ALA A 555 16.15 1.70 10.14
N GLY A 556 15.45 2.84 10.06
CA GLY A 556 15.29 3.53 8.78
C GLY A 556 14.57 2.64 7.76
N ARG A 557 15.21 2.39 6.61
CA ARG A 557 14.72 1.43 5.60
C ARG A 557 15.19 0.00 5.86
N ALA A 558 16.32 -0.15 6.52
CA ALA A 558 16.95 -1.45 6.70
C ALA A 558 16.21 -2.33 7.71
N GLY A 559 15.96 -3.57 7.35
CA GLY A 559 15.57 -4.60 8.30
C GLY A 559 16.77 -5.02 9.15
N ILE A 560 16.53 -5.21 10.44
CA ILE A 560 17.56 -5.66 11.38
C ILE A 560 17.05 -6.89 12.10
N ARG A 561 17.96 -7.85 12.30
CA ARG A 561 17.70 -9.08 13.05
C ARG A 561 18.81 -9.29 14.08
N VAL A 562 18.42 -9.58 15.31
CA VAL A 562 19.37 -9.94 16.37
C VAL A 562 19.14 -11.39 16.71
N LEU A 563 20.16 -12.21 16.55
CA LEU A 563 20.12 -13.64 16.81
C LEU A 563 20.62 -13.88 18.25
N HIS A 564 19.71 -14.28 19.13
CA HIS A 564 20.00 -14.61 20.53
C HIS A 564 19.64 -16.06 20.82
N TRP A 565 20.63 -16.88 21.08
CA TRP A 565 20.44 -18.29 21.42
C TRP A 565 20.38 -18.51 22.92
N GLU A 566 19.34 -19.19 23.36
CA GLU A 566 19.24 -19.77 24.69
C GLU A 566 19.82 -21.19 24.71
N ALA A 567 19.72 -21.95 23.63
CA ALA A 567 20.26 -23.29 23.47
C ALA A 567 20.66 -23.56 22.02
N GLY A 568 21.60 -24.48 21.80
CA GLY A 568 21.93 -25.00 20.46
C GLY A 568 22.70 -24.03 19.57
N LYS A 569 23.32 -22.99 20.12
CA LYS A 569 24.10 -22.00 19.34
C LYS A 569 25.20 -22.68 18.52
N PRO A 570 25.29 -22.41 17.18
CA PRO A 570 26.44 -22.87 16.39
C PRO A 570 27.77 -22.33 16.90
N ASP A 571 28.82 -23.14 16.79
CA ASP A 571 30.18 -22.77 17.29
C ASP A 571 30.74 -21.55 16.52
N ASP A 572 30.41 -21.41 15.24
CA ASP A 572 30.96 -20.39 14.35
C ASP A 572 30.19 -19.05 14.39
N ILE A 573 29.16 -18.93 15.21
CA ILE A 573 28.35 -17.71 15.33
C ILE A 573 28.37 -17.20 16.77
N ASP A 574 28.65 -15.92 16.96
CA ASP A 574 28.56 -15.30 18.27
C ASP A 574 27.10 -15.12 18.71
N ASN A 575 26.85 -15.29 20.03
CA ASN A 575 25.52 -15.01 20.57
C ASN A 575 25.22 -13.48 20.51
N ASN A 576 23.95 -13.11 20.36
CA ASN A 576 23.56 -11.73 20.17
C ASN A 576 24.08 -11.10 18.87
N GLN A 577 24.31 -11.91 17.84
CA GLN A 577 24.76 -11.42 16.56
C GLN A 577 23.68 -10.52 15.93
N VAL A 578 24.01 -9.24 15.75
CA VAL A 578 23.16 -8.32 15.00
C VAL A 578 23.48 -8.44 13.51
N ARG A 579 22.44 -8.53 12.71
CA ARG A 579 22.50 -8.57 11.24
C ARG A 579 21.78 -7.37 10.66
N TRP A 580 22.51 -6.54 9.94
CA TRP A 580 21.96 -5.41 9.19
C TRP A 580 21.76 -5.81 7.76
N SER A 581 20.54 -5.56 7.25
CA SER A 581 20.21 -5.79 5.85
C SER A 581 20.43 -4.53 5.04
N VAL A 582 20.93 -4.68 3.80
CA VAL A 582 20.97 -3.62 2.81
C VAL A 582 20.05 -4.04 1.66
N ASP A 583 19.10 -3.19 1.33
CA ASP A 583 18.01 -3.48 0.41
C ASP A 583 18.13 -2.72 -0.94
N ASP A 584 17.26 -3.08 -1.89
CA ASP A 584 17.04 -2.34 -3.13
C ASP A 584 15.80 -1.43 -3.04
N ASN A 585 15.33 -0.87 -4.17
CA ASN A 585 14.19 0.03 -4.23
C ASN A 585 12.87 -0.59 -3.76
N ILE A 586 12.68 -1.89 -3.94
CA ILE A 586 11.47 -2.63 -3.55
C ILE A 586 11.61 -3.36 -2.21
N GLY A 587 12.71 -3.12 -1.47
CA GLY A 587 12.97 -3.74 -0.17
C GLY A 587 13.50 -5.16 -0.24
N SER A 588 14.03 -5.62 -1.40
CA SER A 588 14.68 -6.94 -1.48
C SER A 588 16.03 -6.90 -0.78
N LEU A 589 16.28 -7.84 0.14
CA LEU A 589 17.49 -7.90 0.94
C LEU A 589 18.67 -8.42 0.11
N SER A 590 19.49 -7.50 -0.38
CA SER A 590 20.65 -7.80 -1.22
C SER A 590 21.87 -8.24 -0.42
N LEU A 591 22.13 -7.61 0.71
CA LEU A 591 23.27 -7.91 1.58
C LEU A 591 22.85 -8.11 3.02
N GLU A 592 23.49 -9.02 3.73
CA GLU A 592 23.51 -9.06 5.21
C GLU A 592 24.91 -8.75 5.71
N LEU A 593 25.01 -7.91 6.73
CA LEU A 593 26.24 -7.40 7.30
C LEU A 593 26.30 -7.70 8.80
N ASP A 594 27.50 -7.96 9.30
CA ASP A 594 27.78 -8.15 10.72
C ASP A 594 28.08 -6.83 11.46
N ALA A 595 28.50 -6.94 12.72
CA ALA A 595 28.80 -5.81 13.59
C ALA A 595 29.98 -4.94 13.09
N GLU A 596 30.90 -5.50 12.34
CA GLU A 596 32.02 -4.80 11.71
C GLU A 596 31.72 -4.32 10.28
N GLY A 597 30.46 -4.47 9.82
CA GLY A 597 30.03 -4.16 8.46
C GLY A 597 30.64 -5.08 7.41
N GLN A 598 31.07 -6.29 7.81
CA GLN A 598 31.55 -7.30 6.87
C GLN A 598 30.38 -8.07 6.27
N LEU A 599 30.57 -8.57 5.07
CA LEU A 599 29.54 -9.30 4.33
C LEU A 599 29.35 -10.71 4.91
N ILE A 600 28.14 -11.01 5.38
CA ILE A 600 27.68 -12.36 5.74
C ILE A 600 27.16 -13.07 4.47
N SER A 601 26.22 -12.45 3.76
CA SER A 601 25.62 -13.01 2.55
C SER A 601 25.30 -11.93 1.52
N ARG A 602 25.34 -12.34 0.25
CA ARG A 602 24.88 -11.54 -0.91
C ARG A 602 23.86 -12.34 -1.70
N GLU A 603 22.75 -11.70 -2.05
CA GLU A 603 21.72 -12.28 -2.89
C GLU A 603 21.23 -11.25 -3.91
N GLU A 604 21.13 -11.67 -5.18
CA GLU A 604 20.47 -10.90 -6.22
C GLU A 604 19.29 -11.70 -6.76
N TYR A 605 18.23 -11.01 -7.15
CA TYR A 605 17.00 -11.67 -7.54
C TYR A 605 16.71 -11.48 -9.02
N TYR A 606 16.09 -12.49 -9.63
CA TYR A 606 15.36 -12.31 -10.87
C TYR A 606 14.12 -11.43 -10.60
N PRO A 607 13.57 -10.75 -11.61
CA PRO A 607 12.49 -9.78 -11.39
C PRO A 607 11.32 -10.26 -10.53
N PHE A 608 10.90 -11.52 -10.72
CA PHE A 608 9.81 -12.12 -9.95
C PHE A 608 10.26 -12.88 -8.68
N GLY A 609 11.44 -12.58 -8.15
CA GLY A 609 11.83 -13.02 -6.80
C GLY A 609 12.57 -14.36 -6.71
N GLY A 610 12.85 -15.03 -7.85
CA GLY A 610 13.78 -16.16 -7.85
C GLY A 610 15.21 -15.70 -7.59
N THR A 611 16.07 -16.54 -7.02
CA THR A 611 17.47 -16.21 -6.72
C THR A 611 18.36 -16.32 -7.94
N ALA A 612 18.95 -15.22 -8.38
CA ALA A 612 19.92 -15.16 -9.48
C ALA A 612 21.36 -15.33 -9.00
N VAL A 613 21.74 -14.61 -7.96
CA VAL A 613 23.05 -14.71 -7.33
C VAL A 613 22.88 -15.07 -5.87
N TRP A 614 23.65 -16.02 -5.43
CA TRP A 614 23.77 -16.40 -4.03
C TRP A 614 25.24 -16.60 -3.68
N ALA A 615 25.71 -15.90 -2.67
CA ALA A 615 27.03 -16.05 -2.11
C ALA A 615 27.01 -15.77 -0.61
N ALA A 616 27.72 -16.56 0.18
CA ALA A 616 27.81 -16.40 1.62
C ALA A 616 29.22 -16.74 2.10
N ARG A 617 29.67 -16.14 3.19
CA ARG A 617 30.97 -16.46 3.79
C ARG A 617 30.93 -17.78 4.56
N SER A 618 29.77 -18.21 5.03
CA SER A 618 29.52 -19.47 5.72
C SER A 618 28.13 -20.00 5.39
N GLU A 619 28.02 -21.30 5.11
CA GLU A 619 26.72 -21.97 4.90
C GLU A 619 25.89 -21.96 6.18
N VAL A 620 26.50 -22.12 7.34
CA VAL A 620 25.84 -22.11 8.64
C VAL A 620 25.24 -20.73 8.93
N GLU A 621 26.01 -19.64 8.75
CA GLU A 621 25.48 -18.30 8.93
C GLU A 621 24.37 -17.98 7.93
N ALA A 622 24.52 -18.42 6.69
CA ALA A 622 23.56 -18.17 5.61
C ALA A 622 22.23 -18.92 5.80
N SER A 623 22.22 -20.03 6.54
CA SER A 623 20.99 -20.80 6.82
C SER A 623 19.98 -20.00 7.66
N TYR A 624 20.44 -19.01 8.43
CA TYR A 624 19.58 -18.12 9.21
C TYR A 624 19.02 -16.93 8.43
N LYS A 625 19.28 -16.82 7.12
CA LYS A 625 18.65 -15.82 6.27
C LYS A 625 17.27 -16.30 5.82
N THR A 626 16.22 -15.79 6.44
CA THR A 626 14.81 -16.11 6.11
C THR A 626 14.14 -15.03 5.27
N VAL A 627 14.44 -13.76 5.55
CA VAL A 627 13.88 -12.61 4.82
C VAL A 627 14.70 -12.32 3.57
N ARG A 628 14.01 -12.20 2.41
CA ARG A 628 14.67 -12.15 1.09
C ARG A 628 14.03 -11.13 0.15
N TYR A 629 13.49 -11.58 -0.98
CA TYR A 629 12.85 -10.75 -2.00
C TYR A 629 11.71 -9.92 -1.43
N SER A 630 11.68 -8.64 -1.79
CA SER A 630 10.65 -7.67 -1.35
C SER A 630 10.48 -7.60 0.19
N GLY A 631 11.56 -7.90 0.94
CA GLY A 631 11.52 -7.89 2.41
C GLY A 631 10.63 -8.97 3.03
N LYS A 632 10.32 -10.05 2.30
CA LYS A 632 9.42 -11.10 2.75
C LYS A 632 10.15 -12.35 3.19
N GLU A 633 9.56 -13.05 4.17
CA GLU A 633 10.05 -14.35 4.59
C GLU A 633 9.78 -15.39 3.50
N ARG A 634 10.81 -16.16 3.18
CA ARG A 634 10.71 -17.33 2.32
C ARG A 634 10.69 -18.58 3.17
N ASP A 635 9.61 -19.32 3.08
CA ASP A 635 9.41 -20.58 3.80
C ASP A 635 10.18 -21.76 3.21
N GLY A 636 10.28 -22.87 3.94
CA GLY A 636 10.87 -24.11 3.46
C GLY A 636 10.18 -24.68 2.22
N THR A 637 8.92 -24.36 2.02
CA THR A 637 8.13 -24.65 0.81
C THR A 637 8.59 -23.84 -0.41
N GLY A 638 9.44 -22.85 -0.25
CA GLY A 638 9.86 -21.92 -1.30
C GLY A 638 8.90 -20.75 -1.55
N LEU A 639 7.72 -20.76 -0.92
CA LEU A 639 6.76 -19.67 -1.00
C LEU A 639 7.23 -18.47 -0.19
N TYR A 640 6.86 -17.27 -0.65
CA TYR A 640 7.01 -16.03 0.13
C TYR A 640 5.70 -15.71 0.84
N TYR A 641 5.78 -15.43 2.14
CA TYR A 641 4.64 -15.01 2.94
C TYR A 641 4.49 -13.49 2.93
N TYR A 642 3.36 -12.99 2.41
CA TYR A 642 3.08 -11.56 2.29
C TYR A 642 2.04 -11.04 3.31
N GLY A 643 1.62 -11.85 4.25
CA GLY A 643 0.58 -11.51 5.22
C GLY A 643 -0.74 -12.18 4.86
N HIS A 644 -1.43 -11.68 3.86
CA HIS A 644 -2.73 -12.24 3.45
C HIS A 644 -2.66 -13.32 2.37
N ARG A 645 -1.55 -13.41 1.65
CA ARG A 645 -1.35 -14.38 0.56
C ARG A 645 0.05 -14.96 0.58
N TYR A 646 0.19 -16.10 -0.11
CA TYR A 646 1.46 -16.71 -0.44
C TYR A 646 1.79 -16.53 -1.91
N TYR A 647 3.05 -16.24 -2.20
CA TYR A 647 3.56 -15.96 -3.52
C TYR A 647 4.56 -17.03 -3.97
N ALA A 648 4.35 -17.61 -5.16
CA ALA A 648 5.25 -18.59 -5.76
C ALA A 648 6.15 -17.89 -6.80
N PRO A 649 7.43 -17.60 -6.50
CA PRO A 649 8.31 -16.84 -7.40
C PRO A 649 8.61 -17.57 -8.71
N TRP A 650 8.57 -18.90 -8.71
CA TRP A 650 8.75 -19.69 -9.91
C TRP A 650 7.53 -19.71 -10.83
N LEU A 651 6.34 -19.46 -10.29
CA LEU A 651 5.12 -19.29 -11.07
C LEU A 651 4.86 -17.82 -11.45
N CYS A 652 5.59 -16.87 -10.87
CA CYS A 652 5.42 -15.44 -11.05
C CYS A 652 4.01 -14.96 -10.64
N ARG A 653 3.36 -15.63 -9.67
CA ARG A 653 1.96 -15.35 -9.31
C ARG A 653 1.60 -15.78 -7.89
N TRP A 654 0.49 -15.28 -7.41
CA TRP A 654 -0.15 -15.70 -6.18
C TRP A 654 -0.71 -17.11 -6.27
N VAL A 655 -0.71 -17.86 -5.16
CA VAL A 655 -1.28 -19.21 -5.08
C VAL A 655 -2.75 -19.23 -4.69
N SER A 656 -3.31 -18.08 -4.34
CA SER A 656 -4.74 -17.88 -4.04
C SER A 656 -5.24 -16.59 -4.67
N ALA A 657 -6.56 -16.49 -4.85
CA ALA A 657 -7.20 -15.28 -5.32
C ALA A 657 -7.04 -14.14 -4.30
N ASP A 658 -7.07 -12.89 -4.77
CA ASP A 658 -6.93 -11.72 -3.92
C ASP A 658 -8.12 -11.58 -2.95
N PRO A 659 -7.90 -11.61 -1.63
CA PRO A 659 -8.98 -11.41 -0.66
C PRO A 659 -9.53 -9.97 -0.67
N ALA A 660 -8.75 -8.98 -1.16
CA ALA A 660 -9.25 -7.61 -1.39
C ALA A 660 -10.12 -7.49 -2.65
N GLY A 661 -10.22 -8.55 -3.46
CA GLY A 661 -11.00 -8.58 -4.69
C GLY A 661 -10.33 -7.81 -5.82
N GLU A 662 -11.10 -7.00 -6.53
CA GLU A 662 -10.68 -6.34 -7.79
C GLU A 662 -9.90 -5.03 -7.59
N VAL A 663 -9.31 -4.79 -6.43
CA VAL A 663 -8.55 -3.56 -6.13
C VAL A 663 -7.42 -3.35 -7.16
N ASP A 664 -6.69 -4.42 -7.51
CA ASP A 664 -5.63 -4.40 -8.52
C ASP A 664 -6.09 -4.85 -9.91
N GLY A 665 -7.39 -4.91 -10.13
CA GLY A 665 -8.01 -5.30 -11.39
C GLY A 665 -8.66 -6.67 -11.35
N LEU A 666 -9.19 -7.12 -12.50
CA LEU A 666 -9.99 -8.34 -12.60
C LEU A 666 -9.18 -9.65 -12.59
N ASN A 667 -7.86 -9.59 -12.64
CA ASN A 667 -6.99 -10.76 -12.51
C ASN A 667 -6.49 -10.86 -11.07
N LEU A 668 -7.11 -11.72 -10.28
CA LEU A 668 -6.88 -11.85 -8.84
C LEU A 668 -5.59 -12.62 -8.46
N PHE A 669 -4.84 -13.09 -9.46
CA PHE A 669 -3.61 -13.87 -9.23
C PHE A 669 -2.33 -13.16 -9.68
N ARG A 670 -2.46 -12.01 -10.32
CA ARG A 670 -1.32 -11.30 -10.91
C ARG A 670 -0.53 -10.55 -9.85
N MET A 671 0.78 -10.78 -9.79
CA MET A 671 1.69 -10.07 -8.90
C MET A 671 1.99 -8.66 -9.44
N VAL A 672 1.71 -7.63 -8.65
CA VAL A 672 2.03 -6.21 -8.90
C VAL A 672 1.86 -5.76 -10.34
N ARG A 673 0.75 -6.13 -10.96
CA ARG A 673 0.41 -5.85 -12.37
C ARG A 673 1.49 -6.27 -13.37
N ASN A 674 2.28 -7.30 -13.06
CA ASN A 674 3.42 -7.77 -13.83
C ASN A 674 4.57 -6.75 -13.94
N ASN A 675 4.71 -5.84 -12.98
CA ASN A 675 5.83 -4.90 -12.87
C ASN A 675 6.60 -5.07 -11.55
N PRO A 676 7.27 -6.21 -11.34
CA PRO A 676 7.89 -6.58 -10.08
C PRO A 676 9.22 -5.86 -9.79
N VAL A 677 9.67 -4.98 -10.67
CA VAL A 677 10.90 -4.20 -10.52
C VAL A 677 10.63 -2.81 -9.96
N THR A 678 9.44 -2.26 -10.27
CA THR A 678 9.05 -0.92 -9.85
C THR A 678 8.07 -0.94 -8.68
N SER A 679 7.15 -1.92 -8.66
CA SER A 679 6.06 -2.00 -7.68
C SER A 679 6.29 -3.12 -6.67
N VAL A 680 5.72 -2.96 -5.48
CA VAL A 680 5.72 -3.94 -4.40
C VAL A 680 4.30 -4.11 -3.86
N ASP A 681 3.95 -5.32 -3.43
CA ASP A 681 2.77 -5.58 -2.61
C ASP A 681 3.25 -5.83 -1.17
N GLU A 682 2.84 -4.98 -0.23
CA GLU A 682 3.34 -5.07 1.15
C GLU A 682 2.63 -6.13 1.97
N PHE A 683 1.34 -6.34 1.71
CA PHE A 683 0.50 -7.21 2.54
C PHE A 683 -0.13 -8.38 1.78
N GLY A 684 0.11 -8.49 0.48
CA GLY A 684 -0.57 -9.45 -0.37
C GLY A 684 -2.02 -9.04 -0.65
N LEU A 685 -2.32 -7.75 -0.78
CA LEU A 685 -3.67 -7.20 -1.02
C LEU A 685 -3.72 -6.23 -2.20
N ASN A 686 -2.68 -5.44 -2.40
CA ASN A 686 -2.62 -4.45 -3.47
C ASN A 686 -1.20 -4.01 -3.78
N ASP A 687 -0.96 -3.70 -5.02
CA ASP A 687 0.33 -3.15 -5.44
C ASP A 687 0.47 -1.68 -5.03
N THR A 688 1.67 -1.33 -4.61
CA THR A 688 2.03 0.02 -4.22
C THR A 688 3.37 0.41 -4.82
N VAL A 689 3.57 1.71 -4.99
CA VAL A 689 4.91 2.24 -5.27
C VAL A 689 5.62 2.43 -3.92
N PRO A 690 6.90 2.05 -3.81
CA PRO A 690 7.64 2.22 -2.56
C PRO A 690 7.53 3.64 -2.00
N LYS A 691 7.44 3.77 -0.68
CA LYS A 691 7.19 5.05 -0.01
C LYS A 691 8.25 6.15 -0.25
N HIS A 692 9.44 5.77 -0.70
CA HIS A 692 10.46 6.73 -1.12
C HIS A 692 10.17 7.38 -2.48
N THR A 693 9.16 6.91 -3.19
CA THR A 693 8.72 7.48 -4.47
C THR A 693 7.54 8.41 -4.21
N VAL A 694 7.68 9.63 -4.68
CA VAL A 694 6.60 10.62 -4.63
C VAL A 694 5.96 10.68 -6.00
N ILE A 695 4.65 10.46 -6.05
CA ILE A 695 3.88 10.53 -7.28
C ILE A 695 3.22 11.91 -7.36
N TYR A 696 3.52 12.64 -8.43
CA TYR A 696 2.86 13.89 -8.73
C TYR A 696 1.73 13.68 -9.72
N GLY A 697 0.53 13.97 -9.29
CA GLY A 697 -0.64 13.97 -10.17
C GLY A 697 -1.15 15.39 -10.37
N PHE A 698 -1.68 15.68 -11.54
CA PHE A 698 -2.35 16.93 -11.84
C PHE A 698 -3.86 16.71 -11.91
N SER A 699 -4.59 17.35 -11.04
CA SER A 699 -6.04 17.43 -11.17
C SER A 699 -6.37 18.46 -12.22
N HIS A 700 -6.74 17.99 -13.33
CA HIS A 700 -6.95 18.77 -14.49
C HIS A 700 -8.11 19.76 -14.39
N HIS A 701 -9.16 19.39 -13.75
CA HIS A 701 -10.32 20.28 -13.71
C HIS A 701 -10.10 21.60 -13.00
N ARG A 702 -8.97 21.75 -12.27
CA ARG A 702 -8.71 22.99 -11.52
C ARG A 702 -7.27 23.29 -11.31
N GLY A 703 -6.41 22.63 -12.06
CA GLY A 703 -5.01 22.92 -11.96
C GLY A 703 -4.42 22.63 -10.59
N ARG A 704 -4.92 21.66 -9.89
CA ARG A 704 -4.30 21.20 -8.67
C ARG A 704 -3.21 20.19 -8.99
N VAL A 705 -2.08 20.38 -8.40
CA VAL A 705 -1.08 19.34 -8.30
C VAL A 705 -1.53 18.42 -7.17
N ILE A 706 -1.80 17.18 -7.49
CA ILE A 706 -2.00 16.14 -6.50
C ILE A 706 -0.64 15.51 -6.29
N GLN A 707 -0.10 15.71 -5.13
CA GLN A 707 1.06 14.97 -4.68
C GLN A 707 0.55 13.77 -3.92
N ALA A 708 0.70 12.60 -4.51
CA ALA A 708 0.43 11.36 -3.83
C ALA A 708 1.74 10.88 -3.19
N ALA A 709 1.91 11.19 -1.92
CA ALA A 709 2.95 10.57 -1.13
C ALA A 709 2.41 9.26 -0.54
N MET A 710 3.24 8.25 -0.50
CA MET A 710 2.91 7.04 0.24
C MET A 710 3.04 7.34 1.72
N ASN A 711 2.04 6.98 2.50
CA ASN A 711 2.11 7.06 3.96
C ASN A 711 3.05 5.97 4.52
N ASP A 712 3.24 5.94 5.83
CA ASP A 712 4.11 4.94 6.47
C ASP A 712 3.66 3.49 6.22
N LYS A 713 2.41 3.28 5.86
CA LYS A 713 1.87 1.97 5.45
C LYS A 713 1.99 1.72 3.95
N LYS A 714 2.66 2.60 3.21
CA LYS A 714 2.79 2.56 1.74
C LYS A 714 1.44 2.56 1.01
N VAL A 715 0.42 3.13 1.61
CA VAL A 715 -0.89 3.32 0.98
C VAL A 715 -0.92 4.69 0.32
N PRO A 716 -1.40 4.81 -0.92
CA PRO A 716 -1.57 6.11 -1.56
C PRO A 716 -2.45 7.02 -0.72
N VAL A 717 -2.04 8.25 -0.55
CA VAL A 717 -2.84 9.26 0.14
C VAL A 717 -4.07 9.56 -0.70
N THR A 718 -5.24 9.41 -0.14
CA THR A 718 -6.50 9.76 -0.81
C THR A 718 -6.61 11.27 -1.02
N ILE A 719 -7.47 11.70 -1.95
CA ILE A 719 -7.74 13.13 -2.14
C ILE A 719 -8.25 13.78 -0.85
N ASP A 720 -8.99 13.05 -0.03
CA ASP A 720 -9.51 13.56 1.24
C ASP A 720 -8.41 13.72 2.28
N GLU A 721 -7.50 12.77 2.38
CA GLU A 721 -6.31 12.87 3.23
C GLU A 721 -5.37 13.97 2.75
N TYR A 722 -5.17 14.08 1.45
CA TYR A 722 -4.45 15.18 0.85
C TYR A 722 -5.07 16.53 1.21
N ASN A 723 -6.36 16.65 1.05
CA ASN A 723 -7.12 17.83 1.38
C ASN A 723 -7.06 18.14 2.90
N ALA A 724 -7.12 17.13 3.74
CA ALA A 724 -6.97 17.26 5.18
C ALA A 724 -5.56 17.70 5.56
N GLY A 725 -4.54 17.09 4.95
CA GLY A 725 -3.13 17.46 5.17
C GLY A 725 -2.81 18.90 4.75
N LEU A 726 -3.45 19.41 3.70
CA LEU A 726 -3.31 20.80 3.29
C LEU A 726 -3.96 21.81 4.25
N GLY A 727 -4.75 21.35 5.21
CA GLY A 727 -5.47 22.24 6.12
C GLY A 727 -6.50 23.14 5.44
N ILE A 728 -6.76 22.94 4.16
CA ILE A 728 -7.46 23.92 3.31
C ILE A 728 -8.76 23.35 2.78
N MET A 729 -8.81 22.05 2.64
CA MET A 729 -9.73 21.52 1.67
C MET A 729 -10.70 20.52 2.24
N GLY A 730 -11.01 20.51 3.50
CA GLY A 730 -12.00 19.66 4.11
C GLY A 730 -13.05 19.07 3.15
N GLU A 731 -14.17 18.78 3.56
CA GLU A 731 -15.20 18.01 2.86
C GLU A 731 -15.85 18.66 1.60
N LEU A 732 -15.43 19.84 1.17
CA LEU A 732 -15.91 20.41 -0.10
C LEU A 732 -15.09 19.82 -1.26
N ASP A 733 -15.44 18.64 -1.65
CA ASP A 733 -14.91 18.00 -2.85
C ASP A 733 -15.52 18.53 -4.15
N MET A 734 -15.17 17.91 -5.26
CA MET A 734 -15.71 18.27 -6.58
C MET A 734 -17.23 18.05 -6.67
N ASP A 735 -17.74 17.04 -6.00
CA ASP A 735 -19.16 16.70 -6.03
C ASP A 735 -19.98 17.74 -5.26
N ASP A 736 -19.48 18.21 -4.12
CA ASP A 736 -20.09 19.33 -3.40
C ASP A 736 -20.08 20.62 -4.21
N TYR A 737 -19.01 20.88 -4.96
CA TYR A 737 -18.98 22.01 -5.88
C TYR A 737 -20.02 21.89 -6.99
N PHE A 738 -20.10 20.73 -7.64
CA PHE A 738 -21.09 20.52 -8.70
C PHE A 738 -22.51 20.53 -8.16
N ARG A 739 -22.75 19.98 -6.99
CA ARG A 739 -24.05 20.02 -6.33
C ARG A 739 -24.47 21.44 -5.98
N ILE A 740 -23.65 22.20 -5.29
CA ILE A 740 -23.92 23.61 -4.95
C ILE A 740 -24.18 24.42 -6.22
N ARG A 741 -23.42 24.17 -7.27
CA ARG A 741 -23.60 24.82 -8.56
C ARG A 741 -24.92 24.41 -9.24
N THR A 742 -25.29 23.13 -9.20
CA THR A 742 -26.53 22.62 -9.76
C THR A 742 -27.73 23.21 -9.01
N ASP A 743 -27.68 23.25 -7.69
CA ASP A 743 -28.73 23.86 -6.87
C ASP A 743 -28.91 25.34 -7.18
N LEU A 744 -27.83 26.08 -7.35
CA LEU A 744 -27.87 27.48 -7.73
C LEU A 744 -28.44 27.72 -9.12
N LEU A 745 -28.21 26.82 -10.08
CA LEU A 745 -28.79 26.89 -11.42
C LEU A 745 -30.28 26.51 -11.39
N ASN A 746 -30.66 25.56 -10.56
CA ASN A 746 -32.04 25.11 -10.42
C ASN A 746 -32.93 26.14 -9.71
N GLU A 747 -32.38 26.93 -8.77
CA GLU A 747 -33.09 27.99 -8.05
C GLU A 747 -33.51 29.15 -8.96
N ASN A 748 -32.88 29.32 -10.14
CA ASN A 748 -33.17 30.43 -11.07
C ASN A 748 -33.07 30.01 -12.54
N PRO A 749 -33.92 29.10 -13.00
CA PRO A 749 -33.97 28.73 -14.40
C PRO A 749 -34.34 29.93 -15.28
N GLY A 750 -33.54 30.24 -16.27
CA GLY A 750 -33.79 31.26 -17.30
C GLY A 750 -33.00 32.56 -17.15
N LYS A 751 -32.16 32.77 -16.13
CA LYS A 751 -31.30 33.95 -16.05
C LYS A 751 -29.95 33.80 -16.78
N PHE A 752 -29.59 32.57 -17.13
CA PHE A 752 -28.46 32.23 -17.98
C PHE A 752 -28.91 31.33 -19.11
N ASP A 753 -28.28 31.41 -20.24
CA ASP A 753 -28.45 30.42 -21.28
C ASP A 753 -27.86 29.09 -20.75
N ASP A 754 -28.75 28.26 -20.20
CA ASP A 754 -28.45 26.97 -19.60
C ASP A 754 -27.68 26.05 -20.55
N ASN A 755 -27.91 26.18 -21.86
CA ASN A 755 -27.20 25.37 -22.84
C ASN A 755 -25.77 25.84 -23.04
N ALA A 756 -25.54 27.13 -23.11
CA ALA A 756 -24.19 27.69 -23.21
C ALA A 756 -23.37 27.40 -21.96
N ILE A 757 -24.01 27.44 -20.78
CA ILE A 757 -23.33 27.12 -19.51
C ILE A 757 -23.02 25.63 -19.41
N LYS A 758 -23.94 24.76 -19.80
CA LYS A 758 -23.75 23.30 -19.84
C LYS A 758 -22.70 22.91 -20.90
N GLU A 759 -22.75 23.53 -22.07
CA GLU A 759 -21.79 23.31 -23.12
C GLU A 759 -20.37 23.79 -22.72
N ASN A 760 -20.28 24.95 -22.11
CA ASN A 760 -19.03 25.45 -21.56
C ASN A 760 -18.53 24.62 -20.37
N ALA A 761 -19.44 24.11 -19.54
CA ALA A 761 -19.08 23.23 -18.45
C ALA A 761 -18.51 21.90 -18.95
N LYS A 762 -19.11 21.33 -19.99
CA LYS A 762 -18.64 20.10 -20.64
C LYS A 762 -17.26 20.32 -21.27
N LYS A 763 -17.12 21.40 -22.03
CA LYS A 763 -15.83 21.78 -22.60
C LYS A 763 -14.79 22.10 -21.51
N TYR A 764 -15.23 22.62 -20.39
CA TYR A 764 -14.36 22.91 -19.25
C TYR A 764 -13.89 21.64 -18.53
N SER A 765 -14.69 20.60 -18.46
CA SER A 765 -14.27 19.31 -17.92
C SER A 765 -13.29 18.57 -18.84
N ASP A 766 -13.41 18.78 -20.16
CA ASP A 766 -12.58 18.08 -21.16
C ASP A 766 -11.27 18.82 -21.51
N VAL A 767 -11.08 20.01 -20.94
CA VAL A 767 -10.11 21.02 -21.42
C VAL A 767 -8.71 20.81 -20.97
N ASP A 768 -8.45 19.87 -20.16
CA ASP A 768 -7.14 19.85 -19.53
C ASP A 768 -5.97 19.47 -20.43
N ALA A 769 -6.22 18.64 -21.38
CA ALA A 769 -5.23 18.35 -22.40
C ALA A 769 -4.94 19.56 -23.32
N THR A 770 -5.86 20.55 -23.35
CA THR A 770 -5.87 21.63 -24.33
C THR A 770 -5.71 23.05 -23.77
N MET A 771 -5.39 23.21 -22.50
CA MET A 771 -5.15 24.52 -21.85
C MET A 771 -4.08 25.40 -22.52
N LYS A 772 -3.52 24.97 -23.62
CA LYS A 772 -2.59 25.74 -24.46
C LYS A 772 -3.29 26.67 -25.44
N ASP A 773 -4.58 26.54 -25.61
CA ASP A 773 -5.37 27.26 -26.60
C ASP A 773 -6.02 28.50 -25.97
N ASP A 774 -5.85 29.65 -26.61
CA ASP A 774 -6.45 30.92 -26.19
C ASP A 774 -7.99 30.89 -26.21
N GLU A 775 -8.60 30.11 -27.09
CA GLU A 775 -10.03 29.96 -27.18
C GLU A 775 -10.61 29.24 -25.97
N THR A 776 -9.95 28.20 -25.52
CA THR A 776 -10.30 27.44 -24.33
C THR A 776 -10.17 28.29 -23.05
N GLN A 777 -9.13 29.11 -22.97
CA GLN A 777 -8.97 30.04 -21.86
C GLN A 777 -10.09 31.11 -21.85
N ASN A 778 -10.53 31.55 -23.03
CA ASN A 778 -11.62 32.51 -23.13
C ASN A 778 -12.96 31.89 -22.72
N MET A 779 -13.22 30.63 -23.08
CA MET A 779 -14.42 29.92 -22.63
C MET A 779 -14.44 29.72 -21.11
N GLN A 780 -13.32 29.34 -20.51
CA GLN A 780 -13.21 29.25 -19.06
C GLN A 780 -13.49 30.59 -18.39
N LYS A 781 -12.96 31.69 -18.94
CA LYS A 781 -13.19 33.04 -18.44
C LYS A 781 -14.68 33.40 -18.51
N ALA A 782 -15.33 33.15 -19.63
CA ALA A 782 -16.73 33.45 -19.84
C ALA A 782 -17.63 32.67 -18.87
N TYR A 783 -17.36 31.37 -18.72
CA TYR A 783 -18.08 30.50 -17.80
C TYR A 783 -17.95 30.93 -16.33
N THR A 784 -16.73 31.14 -15.87
CA THR A 784 -16.48 31.57 -14.49
C THR A 784 -17.07 32.94 -14.21
N LYS A 785 -16.99 33.83 -15.20
CA LYS A 785 -17.58 35.16 -15.09
C LYS A 785 -19.12 35.09 -15.01
N SER A 786 -19.73 34.25 -15.83
CA SER A 786 -21.19 34.08 -15.83
C SER A 786 -21.70 33.48 -14.53
N TRP A 787 -21.03 32.43 -14.03
CA TRP A 787 -21.34 31.83 -12.73
C TRP A 787 -21.15 32.80 -11.57
N TRP A 788 -20.08 33.57 -11.61
CA TRP A 788 -19.80 34.60 -10.60
C TRP A 788 -20.86 35.70 -10.61
N ASN A 789 -21.21 36.18 -11.76
CA ASN A 789 -22.30 37.17 -11.92
C ASN A 789 -23.63 36.64 -11.38
N TYR A 790 -23.94 35.39 -11.69
CA TYR A 790 -25.12 34.73 -11.15
C TYR A 790 -25.12 34.71 -9.61
N LEU A 791 -24.02 34.34 -8.98
CA LEU A 791 -23.93 34.34 -7.53
C LEU A 791 -24.15 35.74 -6.94
N ILE A 792 -23.59 36.75 -7.57
CA ILE A 792 -23.73 38.13 -7.13
C ILE A 792 -25.16 38.64 -7.31
N GLU A 793 -25.71 38.52 -8.49
CA GLU A 793 -27.03 39.01 -8.81
C GLU A 793 -28.13 38.38 -7.98
N ASN A 794 -28.05 37.10 -7.78
CA ASN A 794 -29.09 36.37 -7.07
C ASN A 794 -29.07 36.51 -5.57
N LYS A 795 -27.92 36.91 -5.01
CA LYS A 795 -27.72 36.88 -3.55
C LYS A 795 -27.72 38.26 -2.91
N THR A 796 -27.40 39.26 -3.65
CA THR A 796 -26.95 40.47 -3.00
C THR A 796 -27.61 41.73 -3.48
N LYS A 797 -28.14 41.78 -4.70
CA LYS A 797 -28.54 43.01 -5.35
C LYS A 797 -27.43 44.05 -5.39
N VAL A 798 -26.17 43.60 -5.34
CA VAL A 798 -25.00 44.48 -5.36
C VAL A 798 -24.56 44.66 -6.79
N ASP A 799 -24.30 45.93 -7.14
CA ASP A 799 -23.81 46.25 -8.45
C ASP A 799 -22.41 45.67 -8.67
N ILE A 800 -22.30 44.85 -9.74
CA ILE A 800 -21.02 44.18 -10.07
C ILE A 800 -19.95 45.18 -10.48
N GLN A 801 -20.35 46.34 -10.99
CA GLN A 801 -19.44 47.41 -11.37
C GLN A 801 -18.92 48.22 -10.18
N ALA A 802 -19.44 47.98 -9.02
CA ALA A 802 -18.95 48.58 -7.82
C ALA A 802 -17.48 48.26 -7.56
N LYS A 803 -16.80 49.23 -7.02
CA LYS A 803 -15.39 49.17 -6.67
C LYS A 803 -15.08 47.94 -5.78
N ILE A 804 -13.83 47.65 -5.63
CA ILE A 804 -13.30 46.53 -4.85
C ILE A 804 -13.89 46.35 -3.48
N ASN A 805 -14.24 47.37 -2.79
CA ASN A 805 -14.94 47.34 -1.52
C ASN A 805 -16.21 46.46 -1.59
N ASN A 806 -16.84 46.40 -2.74
CA ASN A 806 -18.02 45.53 -2.94
C ASN A 806 -17.66 44.05 -3.14
N LYS A 807 -16.41 43.75 -3.47
CA LYS A 807 -15.98 42.35 -3.60
C LYS A 807 -15.97 41.64 -2.24
N ILE A 808 -15.59 42.32 -1.19
CA ILE A 808 -15.68 41.81 0.20
C ILE A 808 -17.13 41.53 0.59
N VAL A 809 -17.98 42.51 0.31
CA VAL A 809 -19.42 42.38 0.57
C VAL A 809 -20.02 41.21 -0.23
N THR A 810 -19.61 41.06 -1.49
CA THR A 810 -20.04 39.98 -2.37
C THR A 810 -19.59 38.64 -1.85
N THR A 811 -18.34 38.51 -1.44
CA THR A 811 -17.79 37.30 -0.83
C THR A 811 -18.53 36.96 0.46
N GLY A 812 -18.78 37.91 1.33
CA GLY A 812 -19.56 37.69 2.53
C GLY A 812 -20.98 37.18 2.26
N LYS A 813 -21.57 37.60 1.14
CA LYS A 813 -22.92 37.18 0.75
C LYS A 813 -22.96 35.80 0.07
N ILE A 814 -21.88 35.40 -0.57
CA ILE A 814 -21.72 34.04 -1.02
C ILE A 814 -21.70 33.11 0.19
N PHE A 815 -20.89 33.42 1.19
CA PHE A 815 -20.88 32.68 2.44
C PHE A 815 -22.23 32.62 3.15
N LYS A 816 -23.03 33.66 3.06
CA LYS A 816 -24.37 33.69 3.67
C LYS A 816 -25.38 32.69 3.11
N LYS A 817 -25.18 32.18 1.90
CA LYS A 817 -26.07 31.16 1.26
C LYS A 817 -25.46 29.77 1.19
N THR A 818 -24.20 29.61 1.49
CA THR A 818 -23.57 28.30 1.59
C THR A 818 -24.07 27.61 2.85
N ASP A 819 -24.25 26.30 2.81
CA ASP A 819 -24.58 25.55 4.00
C ASP A 819 -23.42 25.69 5.01
N TYR A 820 -23.64 26.50 6.02
CA TYR A 820 -22.60 26.81 7.00
C TYR A 820 -22.16 25.59 7.80
N SER A 821 -22.96 24.54 7.89
CA SER A 821 -22.57 23.33 8.62
C SER A 821 -21.44 22.60 7.91
N LYS A 822 -21.49 22.56 6.57
CA LYS A 822 -20.43 21.98 5.76
C LYS A 822 -19.22 22.89 5.66
N LEU A 823 -19.45 24.18 5.52
CA LEU A 823 -18.38 25.16 5.52
C LEU A 823 -17.66 25.22 6.87
N ASP A 824 -18.40 25.09 7.97
CA ASP A 824 -17.87 24.98 9.32
C ASP A 824 -16.96 23.76 9.48
N GLN A 825 -17.39 22.58 9.05
CA GLN A 825 -16.56 21.38 9.08
C GLN A 825 -15.28 21.55 8.27
N PHE A 826 -15.43 22.09 7.08
CA PHE A 826 -14.34 22.37 6.18
C PHE A 826 -13.30 23.34 6.75
N ILE A 827 -13.75 24.44 7.35
CA ILE A 827 -12.87 25.49 7.84
C ILE A 827 -12.26 25.12 9.20
N PHE A 828 -12.97 24.34 10.00
CA PHE A 828 -12.55 24.05 11.36
C PHE A 828 -11.81 22.73 11.52
N LYS A 829 -11.95 21.81 10.59
CA LYS A 829 -11.23 20.53 10.62
C LYS A 829 -9.71 20.70 10.43
N ASN A 830 -9.30 21.83 9.90
CA ASN A 830 -7.93 22.10 9.46
C ASN A 830 -7.25 23.22 10.20
N GLY A 831 -7.69 23.57 11.35
CA GLY A 831 -7.11 24.68 12.08
C GLY A 831 -6.64 24.22 13.44
N GLU A 832 -5.55 23.51 13.46
CA GLU A 832 -4.75 23.39 14.68
C GLU A 832 -4.03 24.68 15.07
N ASP A 833 -4.23 25.74 14.31
CA ASP A 833 -3.74 27.05 14.71
C ASP A 833 -4.59 27.56 15.88
N THR A 834 -4.07 27.31 17.04
CA THR A 834 -4.70 27.42 18.34
C THR A 834 -4.97 28.89 18.78
N ALA A 835 -4.51 29.86 18.00
CA ALA A 835 -4.65 31.27 18.32
C ALA A 835 -6.10 31.79 18.21
N ILE A 836 -6.96 31.12 17.40
CA ILE A 836 -8.34 31.56 17.18
C ILE A 836 -9.28 30.41 17.50
N THR A 837 -10.09 30.54 18.55
CA THR A 837 -11.04 29.51 18.98
C THR A 837 -12.08 29.21 17.90
N LEU A 838 -12.62 28.00 17.92
CA LEU A 838 -13.67 27.55 17.00
C LEU A 838 -14.90 28.49 17.02
N GLN A 839 -15.29 28.95 18.21
CA GLN A 839 -16.38 29.90 18.38
C GLN A 839 -16.05 31.24 17.73
N ARG A 840 -14.84 31.73 17.90
CA ARG A 840 -14.42 32.99 17.31
C ARG A 840 -14.34 32.94 15.78
N ARG A 841 -13.91 31.81 15.23
CA ARG A 841 -13.93 31.58 13.77
C ARG A 841 -15.36 31.65 13.19
N ARG A 842 -16.33 31.04 13.87
CA ARG A 842 -17.75 31.14 13.48
C ARG A 842 -18.27 32.57 13.55
N GLU A 843 -17.96 33.28 14.60
CA GLU A 843 -18.31 34.69 14.75
C GLU A 843 -17.74 35.56 13.63
N LEU A 844 -16.47 35.38 13.32
CA LEU A 844 -15.79 36.10 12.24
C LEU A 844 -16.44 35.85 10.87
N LEU A 845 -16.74 34.59 10.53
CA LEU A 845 -17.45 34.27 9.31
C LEU A 845 -18.84 34.86 9.25
N THR A 846 -19.59 34.75 10.35
CA THR A 846 -20.97 35.28 10.42
C THR A 846 -20.97 36.78 10.31
N THR A 847 -20.03 37.45 10.98
CA THR A 847 -19.92 38.89 10.94
C THR A 847 -19.44 39.38 9.57
N PHE A 848 -18.47 38.71 8.97
CA PHE A 848 -18.01 38.98 7.61
C PHE A 848 -19.15 38.82 6.60
N ALA A 849 -19.94 37.77 6.72
CA ALA A 849 -21.09 37.53 5.84
C ALA A 849 -22.17 38.61 5.99
N LYS A 850 -22.23 39.27 7.12
CA LYS A 850 -23.16 40.40 7.39
C LYS A 850 -22.54 41.75 7.08
N ALA A 851 -21.22 41.84 7.12
CA ALA A 851 -20.51 43.11 6.88
C ALA A 851 -20.78 43.61 5.47
N GLN A 852 -20.95 44.92 5.37
CA GLN A 852 -21.14 45.60 4.10
C GLN A 852 -19.98 46.56 3.80
N ASP A 853 -18.91 46.46 4.60
CA ASP A 853 -17.80 47.39 4.60
C ASP A 853 -16.46 46.62 4.58
N SER A 854 -15.53 47.11 3.80
CA SER A 854 -14.18 46.56 3.72
C SER A 854 -13.36 46.85 4.98
N ASP A 855 -13.76 47.86 5.74
CA ASP A 855 -13.05 48.23 6.97
C ASP A 855 -13.20 47.20 8.09
N PHE A 856 -14.18 46.30 7.98
CA PHE A 856 -14.32 45.22 8.93
C PHE A 856 -13.04 44.37 9.02
N LEU A 857 -12.45 44.01 7.90
CA LEU A 857 -11.23 43.21 7.88
C LEU A 857 -10.02 43.97 8.42
N LYS A 858 -9.95 45.26 8.20
CA LYS A 858 -8.87 46.12 8.71
C LYS A 858 -8.91 46.28 10.24
N GLY A 859 -10.08 46.09 10.83
CA GLY A 859 -10.28 46.20 12.28
C GLY A 859 -9.97 44.94 13.06
N LEU A 860 -9.65 43.82 12.39
CA LEU A 860 -9.35 42.55 13.03
C LEU A 860 -7.90 42.47 13.48
N ALA A 861 -7.63 41.65 14.49
CA ALA A 861 -6.27 41.26 14.84
C ALA A 861 -5.58 40.54 13.66
N THR A 862 -4.25 40.62 13.60
CA THR A 862 -3.49 40.11 12.46
C THR A 862 -3.76 38.65 12.17
N GLU A 863 -3.86 37.81 13.22
CA GLU A 863 -4.13 36.39 13.10
C GLU A 863 -5.56 36.14 12.59
N GLU A 864 -6.54 36.89 13.09
CA GLU A 864 -7.93 36.78 12.66
C GLU A 864 -8.11 37.26 11.22
N GLN A 865 -7.46 38.33 10.84
CA GLN A 865 -7.46 38.83 9.48
C GLN A 865 -6.82 37.83 8.54
N SER A 866 -5.67 37.29 8.90
CA SER A 866 -4.95 36.28 8.14
C SER A 866 -5.82 35.01 7.93
N TRP A 867 -6.37 34.47 9.02
CA TRP A 867 -7.22 33.32 8.96
C TRP A 867 -8.48 33.53 8.11
N LEU A 868 -9.19 34.62 8.32
CA LEU A 868 -10.45 34.90 7.60
C LEU A 868 -10.20 35.11 6.10
N THR A 869 -9.16 35.84 5.76
CA THR A 869 -8.84 36.11 4.35
C THR A 869 -8.34 34.86 3.66
N HIS A 870 -7.57 34.01 4.37
CA HIS A 870 -7.18 32.72 3.87
C HIS A 870 -8.39 31.82 3.62
N THR A 871 -9.33 31.78 4.54
CA THR A 871 -10.58 31.03 4.43
C THR A 871 -11.40 31.46 3.22
N ILE A 872 -11.49 32.77 3.00
CA ILE A 872 -12.16 33.32 1.83
C ILE A 872 -11.45 32.91 0.54
N ALA A 873 -10.13 33.02 0.50
CA ALA A 873 -9.33 32.61 -0.63
C ALA A 873 -9.56 31.13 -0.99
N THR A 874 -9.52 30.28 0.02
CA THR A 874 -9.73 28.84 -0.16
C THR A 874 -11.12 28.52 -0.72
N ALA A 875 -12.16 29.13 -0.19
CA ALA A 875 -13.51 28.96 -0.71
C ALA A 875 -13.61 29.41 -2.16
N PHE A 876 -12.94 30.48 -2.52
CA PHE A 876 -12.89 30.96 -3.91
C PHE A 876 -12.17 30.00 -4.84
N PHE A 877 -11.00 29.52 -4.43
CA PHE A 877 -10.21 28.61 -5.26
C PHE A 877 -10.91 27.32 -5.56
N ARG A 878 -11.75 26.83 -4.67
CA ARG A 878 -12.53 25.65 -4.92
C ARG A 878 -13.68 25.84 -5.89
N GLN A 879 -14.26 27.00 -5.88
CA GLN A 879 -15.46 27.29 -6.64
C GLN A 879 -15.22 28.01 -7.95
N THR A 880 -14.03 28.55 -8.16
CA THR A 880 -13.71 29.36 -9.33
C THR A 880 -12.45 28.86 -9.99
N SER A 881 -12.39 29.04 -11.26
CA SER A 881 -11.23 28.80 -12.11
C SER A 881 -10.19 29.90 -11.94
N LYS A 882 -9.30 29.95 -12.91
CA LYS A 882 -8.30 30.99 -13.09
C LYS A 882 -8.79 32.43 -12.87
N ILE A 883 -10.03 32.72 -13.30
CA ILE A 883 -10.61 34.06 -13.07
C ILE A 883 -10.83 34.32 -11.58
N GLY A 884 -11.20 33.31 -10.81
CA GLY A 884 -11.29 33.44 -9.37
C GLY A 884 -9.96 33.81 -8.73
N MET A 885 -8.86 33.22 -9.20
CA MET A 885 -7.51 33.59 -8.78
C MET A 885 -7.16 35.04 -9.15
N ASP A 886 -7.45 35.40 -10.38
CA ASP A 886 -7.17 36.73 -10.85
C ASP A 886 -7.99 37.80 -10.11
N TRP A 887 -9.23 37.47 -9.85
CA TRP A 887 -10.10 38.30 -9.03
C TRP A 887 -9.58 38.41 -7.60
N PHE A 888 -9.20 37.27 -6.99
CA PHE A 888 -8.67 37.25 -5.64
C PHE A 888 -7.35 37.99 -5.53
N ALA A 889 -6.49 37.89 -6.52
CA ALA A 889 -5.25 38.68 -6.56
C ALA A 889 -5.53 40.17 -6.63
N SER A 890 -6.52 40.57 -7.44
CA SER A 890 -6.95 41.98 -7.50
C SER A 890 -7.58 42.44 -6.18
N PHE A 891 -8.39 41.59 -5.57
CA PHE A 891 -9.00 41.86 -4.27
C PHE A 891 -7.95 42.10 -3.17
N LEU A 892 -6.94 41.25 -3.07
CA LEU A 892 -5.85 41.43 -2.12
C LEU A 892 -5.09 42.69 -2.34
N GLN A 893 -4.82 43.00 -3.60
CA GLN A 893 -4.08 44.21 -3.98
C GLN A 893 -4.78 45.49 -3.59
N GLU A 894 -6.12 45.51 -3.78
CA GLU A 894 -6.91 46.72 -3.55
C GLU A 894 -7.45 46.79 -2.11
N ALA A 895 -7.48 45.70 -1.37
CA ALA A 895 -8.00 45.63 -0.01
C ALA A 895 -6.94 45.81 1.09
N ASP A 896 -5.69 46.04 0.72
CA ASP A 896 -4.57 46.29 1.64
C ASP A 896 -4.37 45.20 2.69
N PHE A 897 -4.53 43.95 2.30
CA PHE A 897 -4.36 42.81 3.20
C PHE A 897 -2.91 42.37 3.29
N ARG A 898 -2.41 42.25 4.51
CA ARG A 898 -1.08 41.74 4.84
C ARG A 898 -1.07 40.27 5.24
N PHE A 899 -2.19 39.60 5.18
CA PHE A 899 -2.32 38.27 5.70
C PHE A 899 -1.37 37.23 5.05
N ILE A 900 -0.96 37.53 3.82
CA ILE A 900 -0.02 36.70 3.09
C ILE A 900 1.37 36.69 3.72
N LYS A 901 1.67 37.69 4.51
CA LYS A 901 3.00 37.95 5.06
C LYS A 901 3.49 36.87 6.04
N GLY A 902 2.65 36.05 6.57
CA GLY A 902 3.03 35.01 7.52
C GLY A 902 2.91 33.58 6.96
N THR A 903 2.49 33.43 5.70
CA THR A 903 2.15 32.11 5.13
C THR A 903 3.08 31.69 4.00
N TYR A 904 4.29 32.15 4.06
CA TYR A 904 5.27 31.97 3.01
C TYR A 904 6.31 30.92 3.30
N ASP A 905 6.69 30.20 2.25
CA ASP A 905 7.92 29.42 2.21
C ASP A 905 9.10 30.25 1.70
N GLY A 906 9.40 31.32 2.30
CA GLY A 906 10.44 32.22 1.89
C GLY A 906 10.24 33.65 2.41
N ASP A 907 10.89 34.62 1.79
CA ASP A 907 10.73 35.98 2.20
C ASP A 907 9.28 36.45 2.00
N PRO A 908 8.65 37.04 3.02
CA PRO A 908 7.30 37.57 2.90
C PRO A 908 7.25 38.65 1.83
N LEU A 909 6.16 38.69 1.07
CA LEU A 909 5.92 39.79 0.15
C LEU A 909 5.87 41.12 0.91
N THR A 910 6.49 42.11 0.37
CA THR A 910 6.42 43.49 0.89
C THR A 910 5.05 44.10 0.56
N ASN A 911 4.65 45.11 1.32
CA ASN A 911 3.44 45.85 1.00
C ASN A 911 3.46 46.40 -0.42
N ASP A 912 4.62 46.84 -0.90
CA ASP A 912 4.80 47.38 -2.25
C ASP A 912 4.53 46.27 -3.32
N GLU A 913 4.87 45.05 -3.05
CA GLU A 913 4.56 43.94 -3.92
C GLU A 913 3.06 43.60 -3.93
N LEU A 914 2.34 43.87 -2.86
CA LEU A 914 0.89 43.69 -2.75
C LEU A 914 0.10 44.85 -3.34
N HIS A 915 0.65 46.08 -3.32
CA HIS A 915 -0.06 47.34 -3.62
C HIS A 915 0.46 48.10 -4.81
N THR A 916 1.36 47.58 -5.61
CA THR A 916 1.83 48.26 -6.78
C THR A 916 0.69 48.57 -7.73
N ASN A 917 0.48 49.88 -8.03
CA ASN A 917 -0.40 50.36 -9.07
C ASN A 917 0.05 50.06 -10.52
N LYS A 918 1.19 49.47 -10.67
CA LYS A 918 1.59 48.87 -11.97
C LYS A 918 0.71 47.66 -12.19
N PRO A 919 0.32 47.34 -13.43
CA PRO A 919 -0.37 46.10 -13.72
C PRO A 919 0.48 45.03 -13.12
N TRP A 920 0.23 44.80 -11.90
CA TRP A 920 0.91 43.84 -11.05
C TRP A 920 0.66 42.56 -11.72
N LYS A 921 1.68 42.13 -12.09
CA LYS A 921 1.68 41.07 -12.99
C LYS A 921 1.07 39.98 -12.17
N ARG A 922 -0.20 39.67 -12.39
CA ARG A 922 -0.89 38.51 -11.85
C ARG A 922 0.04 37.32 -11.77
N ASN A 923 0.90 37.22 -12.76
CA ASN A 923 1.92 36.21 -12.86
C ASN A 923 2.99 36.31 -11.78
N GLU A 924 3.32 37.50 -11.32
CA GLU A 924 4.26 37.67 -10.21
C GLU A 924 3.64 37.25 -8.87
N MET A 925 2.35 37.50 -8.69
CA MET A 925 1.65 37.06 -7.50
C MET A 925 1.42 35.58 -7.49
N ARG A 926 1.02 35.01 -8.61
CA ARG A 926 0.86 33.55 -8.78
C ARG A 926 2.18 32.84 -8.72
N GLY A 927 3.18 33.43 -9.43
CA GLY A 927 4.53 32.89 -9.45
C GLY A 927 5.27 33.08 -8.15
N ALA A 928 4.85 33.98 -7.31
CA ALA A 928 5.33 33.97 -5.97
C ALA A 928 5.01 32.61 -5.35
N GLY A 929 4.13 31.80 -5.94
CA GLY A 929 3.90 30.43 -5.52
C GLY A 929 4.21 30.09 -4.10
N ARG A 930 4.51 31.08 -3.42
CA ARG A 930 5.07 31.18 -2.10
C ARG A 930 3.99 31.08 -1.07
N TYR A 931 2.75 31.24 -1.51
CA TYR A 931 1.60 31.11 -0.62
C TYR A 931 1.26 29.66 -0.51
N ARG A 932 1.57 29.08 0.62
CA ARG A 932 1.35 27.67 0.91
C ARG A 932 -0.05 27.19 0.49
N TYR A 933 -1.02 28.06 0.55
CA TYR A 933 -2.40 27.72 0.26
C TYR A 933 -2.86 27.97 -1.17
N ALA A 934 -2.12 28.74 -1.91
CA ALA A 934 -2.47 29.10 -3.28
C ALA A 934 -1.65 28.33 -4.31
N GLU A 935 -0.56 27.73 -3.88
CA GLU A 935 0.43 27.13 -4.77
C GLU A 935 -0.17 26.15 -5.78
N PRO A 936 -0.92 25.12 -5.38
CA PRO A 936 -1.41 24.16 -6.32
C PRO A 936 -2.33 24.78 -7.37
N ILE A 937 -3.13 25.76 -6.95
CA ILE A 937 -4.08 26.46 -7.81
C ILE A 937 -3.37 27.48 -8.67
N THR A 938 -2.47 28.22 -8.05
CA THR A 938 -1.70 29.26 -8.72
C THR A 938 -0.83 28.69 -9.83
N TYR A 939 -0.13 27.59 -9.54
CA TYR A 939 0.73 26.96 -10.52
C TYR A 939 -0.02 26.48 -11.76
N SER A 940 -1.10 25.77 -11.56
CA SER A 940 -1.86 25.24 -12.68
C SER A 940 -2.63 26.31 -13.45
N GLU A 941 -2.97 27.40 -12.79
CA GLU A 941 -3.61 28.55 -13.41
C GLU A 941 -2.63 29.47 -14.15
N LEU A 942 -1.34 29.34 -13.93
CA LEU A 942 -0.33 30.07 -14.68
C LEU A 942 -0.37 29.67 -16.16
N ARG A 943 -0.21 30.65 -17.05
CA ARG A 943 0.05 30.37 -18.46
C ARG A 943 1.34 29.57 -18.61
N HIS A 944 1.46 28.80 -19.67
CA HIS A 944 2.60 27.93 -19.90
C HIS A 944 3.94 28.70 -19.86
N ALA A 945 4.00 29.89 -20.42
CA ALA A 945 5.18 30.75 -20.40
C ALA A 945 5.55 31.26 -18.99
N ASP A 946 4.53 31.50 -18.15
CA ASP A 946 4.71 31.97 -16.80
C ASP A 946 5.10 30.84 -15.84
N ARG A 947 4.59 29.66 -16.07
CA ARG A 947 4.95 28.45 -15.29
C ARG A 947 6.47 28.22 -15.33
N LYS A 948 7.07 28.30 -16.53
CA LYS A 948 8.51 28.13 -16.67
C LYS A 948 9.31 29.21 -15.92
N LYS A 949 8.80 30.44 -15.89
CA LYS A 949 9.45 31.57 -15.21
C LYS A 949 9.41 31.47 -13.69
N TYR A 950 8.33 30.90 -13.17
CA TYR A 950 8.08 30.87 -11.72
C TYR A 950 8.21 29.50 -11.09
N HIS A 951 8.59 28.49 -11.88
CA HIS A 951 8.73 27.12 -11.43
C HIS A 951 9.58 27.02 -10.14
N ASP A 952 10.72 27.68 -10.09
CA ASP A 952 11.62 27.66 -8.94
C ASP A 952 11.13 28.45 -7.71
N LYS A 953 10.05 29.21 -7.89
CA LYS A 953 9.45 30.03 -6.83
C LYS A 953 8.20 29.41 -6.24
N ILE A 954 7.60 28.49 -6.96
CA ILE A 954 6.40 27.79 -6.52
C ILE A 954 6.85 26.56 -5.77
N LYS A 955 6.56 26.54 -4.48
CA LYS A 955 6.74 25.35 -3.66
C LYS A 955 5.40 24.68 -3.49
N PHE A 956 5.32 23.46 -3.93
CA PHE A 956 4.17 22.62 -3.66
C PHE A 956 4.22 22.18 -2.22
N ILE A 957 3.06 22.02 -1.64
CA ILE A 957 2.96 21.58 -0.26
C ILE A 957 3.36 20.11 -0.21
N ASP A 958 4.35 19.84 0.60
CA ASP A 958 4.71 18.49 0.93
C ASP A 958 3.69 17.96 1.95
N ILE A 959 3.17 16.77 1.67
CA ILE A 959 2.13 16.10 2.46
C ILE A 959 2.80 15.10 3.40
#